data_762e86fec5d8d254141b2b05dbd993ad
#
_entry.id   762e86fec5d8d254141b2b05dbd993ad
#
_cell.length_a   1.000
_cell.length_b   1.000
_cell.length_c   1.000
_cell.angle_alpha   90.00
_cell.angle_beta   90.00
_cell.angle_gamma   90.00
#
_symmetry.space_group_name_H-M   'P 1'
#
loop_
_entity.id
_entity.type
_entity.pdbx_description
1 polymer ?
#
loop_
_entity_poly.entity_id
_entity_poly.type
_entity_poly.pdbx_seq_one_letter_code
_entity_poly.pdbx_strand_id
1 'polypeptide(L)'
;MVFGGGIAFAQNTTVSGTVTDATTKEKLVGVTIMIKSTSNGTATNQNGEFSLSAKATDVLIVRYTGYKSLEVPISGKTHFDIQLESTASQLNEVVLIGTRSSGRVKLETPVPVDVVNVGKATLTTGRLDLTDILNYSAPSFNYNKQSGSDGADHVELGTLRGLGPDQTLVLVNGKRRHSTAFVSVFGTRGRGNSGVDLSSIPSASIDRVEILRDGASAQYGSDAIAGVMNIILKKNINQLNVNVGGSGYYDPAFNSRNAVAMGQYPHGGAIDGKAIALDANYGVAIGKHDGFINFTVDYEANGKTFRQTHDTAFANPKALILNTVRRANGDGSAQSVNTFFNSEIPLAGTTTTFYTFGGYSYKGSDDYAFSRNFSARPDRFPTDAGGNMIPVSGIIFNTPDGDSYYNPIIQTHNTDAAIAVGIKGQLGDGWDWDLSNNIGNNTFHFYGDKTFNAGLGATKTHFDDGGSGFLQNTADVNFTKRFPKALSGVNLGFGGEYRYERYKIFAGEPASYSNYDTLKATGSQGFPGYQPNDVVKANRSVLGAYVDLEADVTKEWLVDFANRLEHYSDFGSSFNTKFATRYKVTDNFNIRGSIGTGFRAPSLQQINYSSTFTTVQGGTIAEVKIAPNYSPITKAAGIPSLKQERSTNYSLGFTFRPVPELSITADGYEIKVRDRVVLSGQFSADDTTLDPSFTTTLQNLRVSLAQFFANAVNTDNKGLDIVIDYNKSFNDNRIRLLFTGNFQHMKIDKINYPPKLSTTDLQKETFLSDREQKFILASAPPEKFSFSPEFSRKSFTVGARFTYFGKILLYGYGADGLGINPQVPSDADGNVNVPDQYNYSGKMTSDVYFAYKFNKAFHVSIGSDNVFNVHPDLGYAHGAKYWAYNNETGGPFDAVQMGSNGRRFFIRAGFTF
;
A
#
# COMPACT_ATOMS: atom_id res chain seq x y z
N MET A 1 -24.77 75.32 -30.22
CA MET A 1 -25.03 73.84 -30.36
C MET A 1 -24.19 73.15 -29.32
N VAL A 2 -24.84 72.61 -28.25
CA VAL A 2 -24.19 71.87 -27.20
C VAL A 2 -24.46 70.41 -27.52
N PHE A 3 -23.39 69.57 -27.82
CA PHE A 3 -23.50 68.17 -27.97
C PHE A 3 -23.46 67.51 -26.57
N GLY A 4 -24.60 67.07 -26.08
CA GLY A 4 -24.72 66.21 -24.90
C GLY A 4 -24.39 64.75 -25.27
N GLY A 5 -23.17 64.25 -24.91
CA GLY A 5 -22.85 62.86 -24.99
C GLY A 5 -23.47 62.11 -23.81
N GLY A 6 -24.55 61.36 -24.09
CA GLY A 6 -25.13 60.48 -23.08
C GLY A 6 -24.21 59.31 -22.77
N ILE A 7 -23.74 59.21 -21.53
CA ILE A 7 -23.04 58.03 -20.99
C ILE A 7 -24.13 56.93 -20.81
N ALA A 8 -24.15 55.95 -21.68
CA ALA A 8 -24.98 54.74 -21.52
C ALA A 8 -24.38 53.87 -20.44
N PHE A 9 -24.91 53.91 -19.21
CA PHE A 9 -24.65 52.90 -18.20
C PHE A 9 -25.20 51.58 -18.65
N ALA A 10 -24.36 50.58 -18.88
CA ALA A 10 -24.79 49.21 -19.13
C ALA A 10 -25.58 48.73 -17.92
N GLN A 11 -26.89 48.66 -18.01
CA GLN A 11 -27.77 48.14 -16.97
C GLN A 11 -27.51 46.63 -16.80
N ASN A 12 -27.31 46.19 -15.53
CA ASN A 12 -27.34 44.77 -15.22
C ASN A 12 -28.74 44.21 -15.44
N THR A 13 -28.84 43.12 -16.19
CA THR A 13 -30.07 42.41 -16.49
C THR A 13 -30.04 41.05 -15.76
N THR A 14 -31.20 40.60 -15.30
CA THR A 14 -31.30 39.23 -14.76
C THR A 14 -31.24 38.24 -15.89
N VAL A 15 -30.22 37.39 -15.87
CA VAL A 15 -30.01 36.26 -16.77
C VAL A 15 -30.43 34.98 -16.06
N SER A 16 -31.26 34.14 -16.66
CA SER A 16 -31.75 32.87 -16.12
C SER A 16 -31.61 31.75 -17.14
N GLY A 17 -31.74 30.51 -16.67
CA GLY A 17 -31.73 29.38 -17.60
C GLY A 17 -31.74 28.03 -16.88
N THR A 18 -31.67 26.97 -17.68
CA THR A 18 -31.56 25.60 -17.22
C THR A 18 -30.28 24.95 -17.71
N VAL A 19 -29.67 24.13 -16.85
CA VAL A 19 -28.49 23.33 -17.22
C VAL A 19 -28.84 21.85 -17.17
N THR A 20 -28.57 21.16 -18.29
CA THR A 20 -28.87 19.72 -18.48
C THR A 20 -27.62 18.96 -18.95
N ASP A 21 -27.59 17.65 -18.74
CA ASP A 21 -26.63 16.75 -19.38
C ASP A 21 -26.92 16.68 -20.90
N ALA A 22 -25.88 16.83 -21.71
CA ALA A 22 -26.02 16.85 -23.18
C ALA A 22 -26.52 15.51 -23.73
N THR A 23 -26.25 14.38 -23.04
CA THR A 23 -26.59 13.02 -23.49
C THR A 23 -27.90 12.53 -22.87
N THR A 24 -27.99 12.58 -21.51
CA THR A 24 -29.15 12.05 -20.78
C THR A 24 -30.32 13.01 -20.69
N LYS A 25 -30.09 14.31 -20.99
CA LYS A 25 -31.06 15.41 -20.80
C LYS A 25 -31.51 15.60 -19.36
N GLU A 26 -30.85 14.98 -18.42
CA GLU A 26 -31.12 15.11 -17.00
C GLU A 26 -30.72 16.50 -16.50
N LYS A 27 -31.55 17.10 -15.64
CA LYS A 27 -31.28 18.42 -15.07
C LYS A 27 -30.13 18.32 -14.06
N LEU A 28 -29.13 19.20 -14.22
CA LEU A 28 -27.91 19.17 -13.39
C LEU A 28 -28.04 20.16 -12.22
N VAL A 29 -28.02 19.63 -11.01
CA VAL A 29 -28.11 20.39 -9.74
C VAL A 29 -26.74 20.76 -9.24
N GLY A 30 -26.56 22.01 -8.74
CA GLY A 30 -25.27 22.43 -8.16
C GLY A 30 -24.24 22.82 -9.23
N VAL A 31 -24.60 22.98 -10.49
CA VAL A 31 -23.71 23.53 -11.53
C VAL A 31 -23.33 24.95 -11.18
N THR A 32 -22.06 25.26 -11.12
CA THR A 32 -21.56 26.60 -10.86
C THR A 32 -21.62 27.44 -12.15
N ILE A 33 -22.29 28.58 -12.13
CA ILE A 33 -22.35 29.55 -13.19
C ILE A 33 -21.74 30.86 -12.69
N MET A 34 -20.64 31.32 -13.32
CA MET A 34 -19.90 32.51 -12.94
C MET A 34 -19.77 33.45 -14.14
N ILE A 35 -19.73 34.76 -13.88
CA ILE A 35 -19.35 35.74 -14.88
C ILE A 35 -17.82 35.73 -15.02
N LYS A 36 -17.31 35.54 -16.24
CA LYS A 36 -15.88 35.46 -16.54
C LYS A 36 -15.11 36.63 -15.96
N SER A 37 -14.00 36.38 -15.28
CA SER A 37 -13.14 37.39 -14.66
C SER A 37 -13.79 38.19 -13.52
N THR A 38 -14.88 37.68 -12.93
CA THR A 38 -15.52 38.30 -11.75
C THR A 38 -15.77 37.22 -10.67
N SER A 39 -16.11 37.65 -9.47
CA SER A 39 -16.59 36.80 -8.38
C SER A 39 -18.13 36.66 -8.34
N ASN A 40 -18.84 37.18 -9.33
CA ASN A 40 -20.30 37.11 -9.39
C ASN A 40 -20.72 35.81 -10.03
N GLY A 41 -21.43 34.96 -9.26
CA GLY A 41 -21.88 33.65 -9.73
C GLY A 41 -23.05 33.11 -8.92
N THR A 42 -23.62 32.01 -9.40
CA THR A 42 -24.75 31.30 -8.81
C THR A 42 -24.56 29.79 -9.05
N ALA A 43 -25.36 28.96 -8.37
CA ALA A 43 -25.43 27.53 -8.64
C ALA A 43 -26.85 27.14 -9.07
N THR A 44 -26.99 26.08 -9.87
CA THR A 44 -28.31 25.56 -10.25
C THR A 44 -29.03 24.94 -9.06
N ASN A 45 -30.35 25.19 -9.00
CA ASN A 45 -31.26 24.61 -8.00
C ASN A 45 -31.61 23.13 -8.31
N GLN A 46 -32.50 22.55 -7.51
CA GLN A 46 -32.97 21.16 -7.69
C GLN A 46 -33.62 20.85 -9.06
N ASN A 47 -34.08 21.89 -9.76
CA ASN A 47 -34.64 21.82 -11.12
C ASN A 47 -33.59 22.08 -12.20
N GLY A 48 -32.30 22.21 -11.84
CA GLY A 48 -31.26 22.58 -12.81
C GLY A 48 -31.33 24.05 -13.27
N GLU A 49 -32.12 24.89 -12.59
CA GLU A 49 -32.34 26.29 -12.97
C GLU A 49 -31.37 27.23 -12.24
N PHE A 50 -30.95 28.27 -12.90
CA PHE A 50 -30.14 29.33 -12.32
C PHE A 50 -30.71 30.73 -12.64
N SER A 51 -30.34 31.72 -11.84
CA SER A 51 -30.62 33.12 -12.05
C SER A 51 -29.45 33.96 -11.52
N LEU A 52 -28.96 34.90 -12.32
CA LEU A 52 -27.78 35.71 -12.06
C LEU A 52 -27.93 37.09 -12.65
N SER A 53 -27.47 38.13 -11.96
CA SER A 53 -27.41 39.53 -12.50
C SER A 53 -26.12 39.74 -13.29
N ALA A 54 -26.20 40.04 -14.58
CA ALA A 54 -25.05 40.20 -15.46
C ALA A 54 -25.28 41.27 -16.53
N LYS A 55 -24.22 41.74 -17.17
CA LYS A 55 -24.27 42.70 -18.28
C LYS A 55 -24.42 41.96 -19.61
N ALA A 56 -25.01 42.63 -20.59
CA ALA A 56 -25.19 42.05 -21.95
C ALA A 56 -23.86 41.66 -22.63
N THR A 57 -22.74 42.26 -22.20
CA THR A 57 -21.38 41.99 -22.73
C THR A 57 -20.64 40.87 -22.00
N ASP A 58 -21.18 40.38 -20.90
CA ASP A 58 -20.50 39.38 -20.07
C ASP A 58 -20.51 37.98 -20.70
N VAL A 59 -19.63 37.11 -20.25
CA VAL A 59 -19.56 35.70 -20.64
C VAL A 59 -19.76 34.87 -19.38
N LEU A 60 -20.69 33.93 -19.44
CA LEU A 60 -20.89 32.94 -18.38
C LEU A 60 -19.86 31.82 -18.50
N ILE A 61 -19.20 31.47 -17.40
CA ILE A 61 -18.43 30.23 -17.27
C ILE A 61 -19.28 29.26 -16.49
N VAL A 62 -19.62 28.15 -17.13
CA VAL A 62 -20.46 27.07 -16.56
C VAL A 62 -19.55 25.89 -16.23
N ARG A 63 -19.49 25.51 -14.95
CA ARG A 63 -18.64 24.41 -14.46
C ARG A 63 -19.45 23.45 -13.61
N TYR A 64 -19.18 22.17 -13.83
CA TYR A 64 -19.74 21.10 -13.01
C TYR A 64 -18.74 19.94 -12.92
N THR A 65 -18.60 19.35 -11.75
CA THR A 65 -17.70 18.22 -11.55
C THR A 65 -18.11 17.05 -12.45
N GLY A 66 -17.18 16.54 -13.25
CA GLY A 66 -17.48 15.48 -14.23
C GLY A 66 -18.02 15.98 -15.58
N TYR A 67 -17.99 17.30 -15.85
CA TYR A 67 -18.44 17.88 -17.12
C TYR A 67 -17.40 18.85 -17.69
N LYS A 68 -17.39 19.02 -19.01
CA LYS A 68 -16.57 20.02 -19.67
C LYS A 68 -17.04 21.43 -19.27
N SER A 69 -16.11 22.30 -18.88
CA SER A 69 -16.40 23.70 -18.67
C SER A 69 -16.83 24.36 -19.98
N LEU A 70 -17.91 25.12 -19.94
CA LEU A 70 -18.47 25.81 -21.09
C LEU A 70 -18.48 27.31 -20.88
N GLU A 71 -18.00 28.05 -21.88
CA GLU A 71 -18.15 29.50 -21.93
C GLU A 71 -19.34 29.88 -22.80
N VAL A 72 -20.26 30.67 -22.25
CA VAL A 72 -21.49 31.09 -22.92
C VAL A 72 -21.58 32.62 -22.95
N PRO A 73 -21.35 33.28 -24.09
CA PRO A 73 -21.53 34.73 -24.22
C PRO A 73 -23.01 35.11 -23.99
N ILE A 74 -23.27 36.14 -23.19
CA ILE A 74 -24.63 36.63 -22.91
C ILE A 74 -25.22 37.26 -24.15
N SER A 75 -24.49 38.16 -24.81
CA SER A 75 -24.87 38.78 -26.09
C SER A 75 -26.29 39.31 -26.08
N GLY A 76 -26.74 39.86 -24.94
CA GLY A 76 -28.07 40.42 -24.77
C GLY A 76 -29.23 39.42 -24.56
N LYS A 77 -28.95 38.14 -24.50
CA LYS A 77 -29.94 37.11 -24.14
C LYS A 77 -30.17 37.09 -22.65
N THR A 78 -31.42 36.85 -22.23
CA THR A 78 -31.82 36.76 -20.81
C THR A 78 -32.18 35.37 -20.36
N HIS A 79 -32.31 34.40 -21.28
CA HIS A 79 -32.62 33.01 -20.99
C HIS A 79 -31.69 32.06 -21.75
N PHE A 80 -31.18 30.99 -21.07
CA PHE A 80 -30.22 30.05 -21.61
C PHE A 80 -30.58 28.60 -21.26
N ASP A 81 -30.71 27.76 -22.27
CA ASP A 81 -30.72 26.29 -22.12
C ASP A 81 -29.33 25.75 -22.38
N ILE A 82 -28.61 25.45 -21.32
CA ILE A 82 -27.21 25.03 -21.38
C ILE A 82 -27.13 23.50 -21.29
N GLN A 83 -26.43 22.91 -22.21
CA GLN A 83 -26.17 21.49 -22.21
C GLN A 83 -24.67 21.25 -21.93
N LEU A 84 -24.35 20.61 -20.81
CA LEU A 84 -23.00 20.23 -20.50
C LEU A 84 -22.69 18.81 -21.00
N GLU A 85 -21.58 18.67 -21.69
CA GLU A 85 -21.07 17.37 -22.07
C GLU A 85 -20.36 16.74 -20.87
N SER A 86 -20.86 15.59 -20.43
CA SER A 86 -20.19 14.80 -19.39
C SER A 86 -18.77 14.44 -19.81
N THR A 87 -17.80 14.74 -18.96
CA THR A 87 -16.43 14.23 -19.11
C THR A 87 -16.31 12.77 -18.66
N ALA A 88 -17.38 12.00 -18.62
CA ALA A 88 -17.48 10.62 -18.19
C ALA A 88 -16.61 9.61 -18.99
N SER A 89 -15.68 10.10 -19.79
CA SER A 89 -14.54 9.33 -20.28
C SER A 89 -13.37 9.57 -19.32
N GLN A 90 -13.00 8.59 -18.52
CA GLN A 90 -11.70 8.55 -17.79
C GLN A 90 -10.50 8.80 -18.71
N LEU A 91 -10.74 8.91 -20.01
CA LEU A 91 -9.75 9.10 -21.07
C LEU A 91 -9.22 10.53 -21.14
N ASN A 92 -9.96 11.52 -20.60
CA ASN A 92 -9.55 12.93 -20.57
C ASN A 92 -9.26 13.44 -19.13
N GLU A 93 -8.96 12.52 -18.20
CA GLU A 93 -8.67 12.86 -16.83
C GLU A 93 -7.34 13.64 -16.73
N VAL A 94 -7.39 14.80 -16.11
CA VAL A 94 -6.20 15.61 -15.82
C VAL A 94 -5.48 14.99 -14.63
N VAL A 95 -4.18 14.75 -14.78
CA VAL A 95 -3.33 14.19 -13.73
C VAL A 95 -2.44 15.28 -13.12
N LEU A 96 -2.07 15.06 -11.85
CA LEU A 96 -1.20 15.96 -11.09
C LEU A 96 0.23 15.45 -10.97
N ILE A 97 0.48 14.20 -11.40
CA ILE A 97 1.81 13.59 -11.42
C ILE A 97 2.25 13.23 -12.83
N GLY A 98 3.57 13.05 -13.02
CA GLY A 98 4.17 12.70 -14.31
C GLY A 98 4.32 13.89 -15.25
N THR A 99 4.01 15.11 -14.81
CA THR A 99 4.20 16.37 -15.53
C THR A 99 4.21 17.53 -14.53
N ARG A 100 4.89 18.62 -14.85
CA ARG A 100 4.82 19.88 -14.11
C ARG A 100 3.85 20.88 -14.77
N SER A 101 3.32 20.54 -15.94
CA SER A 101 2.32 21.36 -16.63
C SER A 101 0.94 21.12 -16.06
N SER A 102 0.30 22.14 -15.51
CA SER A 102 -1.09 22.07 -15.05
C SER A 102 -2.04 21.79 -16.21
N GLY A 103 -3.01 20.88 -15.98
CA GLY A 103 -4.08 20.61 -16.94
C GLY A 103 -3.71 19.59 -18.04
N ARG A 104 -2.59 18.89 -17.97
CA ARG A 104 -2.24 17.85 -18.93
C ARG A 104 -3.09 16.59 -18.66
N VAL A 105 -3.68 16.04 -19.73
CA VAL A 105 -4.49 14.82 -19.62
C VAL A 105 -3.60 13.57 -19.56
N LYS A 106 -4.08 12.54 -18.88
CA LYS A 106 -3.43 11.24 -18.67
C LYS A 106 -2.81 10.64 -19.95
N LEU A 107 -3.48 10.74 -21.08
CA LEU A 107 -3.04 10.16 -22.35
C LEU A 107 -1.91 10.96 -23.05
N GLU A 108 -1.66 12.18 -22.59
CA GLU A 108 -0.67 13.09 -23.19
C GLU A 108 0.60 13.25 -22.33
N THR A 109 0.68 12.53 -21.21
CA THR A 109 1.87 12.52 -20.36
C THR A 109 3.04 11.79 -21.06
N PRO A 110 4.29 12.24 -20.86
CA PRO A 110 5.48 11.56 -21.41
C PRO A 110 5.77 10.21 -20.73
N VAL A 111 5.07 9.90 -19.64
CA VAL A 111 5.21 8.70 -18.81
C VAL A 111 3.82 8.09 -18.49
N PRO A 112 3.74 6.77 -18.24
CA PRO A 112 2.46 6.11 -17.97
C PRO A 112 1.89 6.48 -16.59
N VAL A 113 0.64 6.96 -16.56
CA VAL A 113 -0.11 7.24 -15.32
C VAL A 113 -1.43 6.50 -15.34
N ASP A 114 -1.73 5.74 -14.29
CA ASP A 114 -3.07 5.18 -14.05
C ASP A 114 -3.84 6.08 -13.10
N VAL A 115 -5.15 6.13 -13.27
CA VAL A 115 -6.06 6.83 -12.36
C VAL A 115 -7.13 5.85 -11.89
N VAL A 116 -7.22 5.66 -10.58
CA VAL A 116 -8.21 4.80 -9.93
C VAL A 116 -9.17 5.66 -9.13
N ASN A 117 -10.43 5.70 -9.54
CA ASN A 117 -11.49 6.35 -8.76
C ASN A 117 -11.89 5.43 -7.60
N VAL A 118 -11.50 5.80 -6.39
CA VAL A 118 -11.68 4.96 -5.20
C VAL A 118 -13.14 4.84 -4.82
N GLY A 119 -13.90 5.93 -4.85
CA GLY A 119 -15.32 5.91 -4.51
C GLY A 119 -16.14 4.96 -5.41
N LYS A 120 -15.83 4.90 -6.71
CA LYS A 120 -16.45 3.93 -7.62
C LYS A 120 -15.98 2.50 -7.34
N ALA A 121 -14.70 2.31 -7.08
CA ALA A 121 -14.12 1.00 -6.84
C ALA A 121 -14.67 0.34 -5.56
N THR A 122 -14.84 1.10 -4.48
CA THR A 122 -15.40 0.62 -3.20
C THR A 122 -16.83 0.10 -3.34
N LEU A 123 -17.65 0.70 -4.21
CA LEU A 123 -19.03 0.26 -4.41
C LEU A 123 -19.16 -1.10 -5.09
N THR A 124 -18.10 -1.59 -5.73
CA THR A 124 -18.12 -2.81 -6.55
C THR A 124 -17.49 -4.02 -5.88
N THR A 125 -17.13 -3.92 -4.60
CA THR A 125 -16.45 -4.97 -3.85
C THR A 125 -16.77 -4.91 -2.35
N GLY A 126 -16.63 -6.04 -1.67
CA GLY A 126 -16.62 -6.12 -0.19
C GLY A 126 -15.27 -5.78 0.45
N ARG A 127 -14.23 -5.49 -0.35
CA ARG A 127 -12.91 -5.11 0.14
C ARG A 127 -12.97 -3.73 0.77
N LEU A 128 -12.40 -3.59 1.96
CA LEU A 128 -12.40 -2.35 2.73
C LEU A 128 -11.13 -1.56 2.47
N ASP A 129 -9.99 -2.22 2.54
CA ASP A 129 -8.67 -1.62 2.50
C ASP A 129 -8.32 -1.07 1.11
N LEU A 130 -7.65 0.08 1.08
CA LEU A 130 -7.17 0.71 -0.15
C LEU A 130 -6.23 -0.20 -0.95
N THR A 131 -5.35 -0.93 -0.26
CA THR A 131 -4.42 -1.90 -0.87
C THR A 131 -5.14 -3.02 -1.60
N ASP A 132 -6.19 -3.58 -1.00
CA ASP A 132 -7.01 -4.60 -1.64
C ASP A 132 -7.73 -4.05 -2.88
N ILE A 133 -8.29 -2.82 -2.78
CA ILE A 133 -8.96 -2.16 -3.90
C ILE A 133 -7.98 -1.95 -5.07
N LEU A 134 -6.77 -1.45 -4.77
CA LEU A 134 -5.74 -1.19 -5.78
C LEU A 134 -5.18 -2.48 -6.39
N ASN A 135 -5.04 -3.55 -5.61
CA ASN A 135 -4.54 -4.84 -6.08
C ASN A 135 -5.40 -5.43 -7.22
N TYR A 136 -6.69 -5.12 -7.25
CA TYR A 136 -7.62 -5.57 -8.29
C TYR A 136 -7.94 -4.52 -9.34
N SER A 137 -7.50 -3.26 -9.15
CA SER A 137 -7.84 -2.14 -10.04
C SER A 137 -6.66 -1.59 -10.82
N ALA A 138 -5.43 -1.75 -10.31
CA ALA A 138 -4.21 -1.26 -10.93
C ALA A 138 -3.32 -2.42 -11.42
N PRO A 139 -2.83 -2.41 -12.67
CA PRO A 139 -2.20 -3.58 -13.27
C PRO A 139 -0.91 -4.00 -12.55
N SER A 140 -0.03 -3.08 -12.25
CA SER A 140 1.29 -3.35 -11.67
C SER A 140 1.37 -3.15 -10.15
N PHE A 141 0.26 -2.78 -9.51
CA PHE A 141 0.17 -2.73 -8.05
C PHE A 141 -0.06 -4.14 -7.50
N ASN A 142 0.68 -4.53 -6.48
CA ASN A 142 0.56 -5.82 -5.83
C ASN A 142 0.50 -5.65 -4.31
N TYR A 143 -0.41 -6.39 -3.71
CA TYR A 143 -0.54 -6.53 -2.27
C TYR A 143 -0.83 -7.98 -1.94
N ASN A 144 -0.12 -8.51 -0.97
CA ASN A 144 -0.30 -9.87 -0.53
C ASN A 144 -0.57 -9.83 0.97
N LYS A 145 -1.82 -10.02 1.32
CA LYS A 145 -2.22 -10.08 2.72
C LYS A 145 -1.54 -11.28 3.37
N GLN A 146 -0.80 -11.02 4.42
CA GLN A 146 -0.12 -12.04 5.21
C GLN A 146 -1.01 -12.47 6.37
N SER A 147 -0.72 -13.62 6.97
CA SER A 147 -1.41 -14.14 8.15
C SER A 147 -0.37 -14.73 9.08
N GLY A 148 -0.43 -14.41 10.39
CA GLY A 148 0.50 -14.93 11.38
C GLY A 148 1.97 -14.54 11.15
N SER A 149 2.24 -13.30 10.77
CA SER A 149 3.55 -12.82 10.34
C SER A 149 4.17 -11.79 11.30
N ASP A 150 3.96 -11.95 12.61
CA ASP A 150 4.55 -11.14 13.68
C ASP A 150 4.39 -9.62 13.47
N GLY A 151 3.19 -9.19 13.08
CA GLY A 151 2.82 -7.79 12.85
C GLY A 151 2.94 -7.33 11.40
N ALA A 152 3.55 -8.08 10.49
CA ALA A 152 3.55 -7.75 9.06
C ALA A 152 2.15 -7.89 8.42
N ASP A 153 1.27 -8.62 9.04
CA ASP A 153 -0.14 -8.80 8.73
C ASP A 153 -1.04 -7.68 9.31
N HIS A 154 -0.48 -6.81 10.17
CA HIS A 154 -1.19 -5.69 10.78
C HIS A 154 -1.00 -4.37 10.03
N VAL A 155 -0.11 -4.33 9.02
CA VAL A 155 0.16 -3.18 8.15
C VAL A 155 -0.14 -3.49 6.69
N GLU A 156 -0.48 -2.45 5.93
CA GLU A 156 -0.89 -2.57 4.54
C GLU A 156 0.17 -1.97 3.61
N LEU A 157 1.19 -2.76 3.29
CA LEU A 157 2.34 -2.34 2.48
C LEU A 157 2.16 -2.76 1.02
N GLY A 158 1.72 -1.83 0.18
CA GLY A 158 1.56 -2.06 -1.26
C GLY A 158 2.88 -1.92 -2.03
N THR A 159 3.00 -2.65 -3.14
CA THR A 159 4.18 -2.65 -4.01
C THR A 159 3.82 -2.37 -5.47
N LEU A 160 4.76 -1.80 -6.22
CA LEU A 160 4.63 -1.63 -7.66
C LEU A 160 5.66 -2.49 -8.39
N ARG A 161 5.22 -3.13 -9.49
CA ARG A 161 6.12 -3.89 -10.39
C ARG A 161 6.99 -4.91 -9.65
N GLY A 162 6.47 -5.53 -8.58
CA GLY A 162 7.17 -6.54 -7.79
C GLY A 162 8.40 -6.05 -7.00
N LEU A 163 8.64 -4.74 -6.92
CA LEU A 163 9.69 -4.16 -6.09
C LEU A 163 9.24 -4.03 -4.63
N GLY A 164 10.12 -3.61 -3.73
CA GLY A 164 9.80 -3.44 -2.31
C GLY A 164 8.77 -2.32 -2.04
N PRO A 165 8.01 -2.40 -0.95
CA PRO A 165 7.05 -1.35 -0.59
C PRO A 165 7.71 -0.01 -0.29
N ASP A 166 8.96 -0.01 0.13
CA ASP A 166 9.81 1.15 0.38
C ASP A 166 10.51 1.69 -0.90
N GLN A 167 10.31 1.04 -2.04
CA GLN A 167 10.77 1.48 -3.37
C GLN A 167 9.66 2.15 -4.19
N THR A 168 8.51 2.42 -3.55
CA THR A 168 7.36 3.16 -4.10
C THR A 168 7.11 4.41 -3.26
N LEU A 169 7.22 5.58 -3.88
CA LEU A 169 6.92 6.84 -3.19
C LEU A 169 5.40 7.06 -3.09
N VAL A 170 4.90 7.34 -1.89
CA VAL A 170 3.49 7.70 -1.68
C VAL A 170 3.39 9.19 -1.33
N LEU A 171 2.48 9.86 -2.03
CA LEU A 171 2.12 11.25 -1.81
C LEU A 171 0.64 11.38 -1.43
N VAL A 172 0.30 12.40 -0.65
CA VAL A 172 -1.09 12.84 -0.42
C VAL A 172 -1.19 14.29 -0.89
N ASN A 173 -2.09 14.56 -1.82
CA ASN A 173 -2.21 15.88 -2.48
C ASN A 173 -0.85 16.43 -2.97
N GLY A 174 0.03 15.55 -3.46
CA GLY A 174 1.37 15.93 -3.94
C GLY A 174 2.45 16.11 -2.87
N LYS A 175 2.15 15.93 -1.57
CA LYS A 175 3.13 16.01 -0.47
C LYS A 175 3.49 14.61 0.03
N ARG A 176 4.79 14.38 0.32
CA ARG A 176 5.34 13.10 0.74
C ARG A 176 4.65 12.57 2.01
N ARG A 177 4.17 11.33 1.97
CA ARG A 177 3.68 10.61 3.14
C ARG A 177 4.84 9.95 3.88
N HIS A 178 4.84 9.99 5.21
CA HIS A 178 5.82 9.27 6.04
C HIS A 178 5.57 7.75 6.03
N SER A 179 6.64 6.97 6.27
CA SER A 179 6.55 5.52 6.40
C SER A 179 6.04 5.09 7.77
N THR A 180 5.63 3.82 7.89
CA THR A 180 5.38 3.18 9.19
C THR A 180 6.67 3.06 10.02
N ALA A 181 6.54 3.04 11.33
CA ALA A 181 7.64 2.72 12.25
C ALA A 181 8.03 1.23 12.23
N PHE A 182 7.16 0.38 11.73
CA PHE A 182 7.32 -1.06 11.66
C PHE A 182 8.34 -1.47 10.59
N VAL A 183 9.12 -2.52 10.89
CA VAL A 183 9.99 -3.22 9.94
C VAL A 183 9.51 -4.65 9.82
N SER A 184 9.22 -5.09 8.61
CA SER A 184 8.81 -6.47 8.35
C SER A 184 10.01 -7.40 8.44
N VAL A 185 10.25 -8.02 9.60
CA VAL A 185 11.36 -8.97 9.79
C VAL A 185 10.93 -10.42 9.63
N PHE A 186 9.62 -10.69 9.74
CA PHE A 186 9.00 -11.98 9.46
C PHE A 186 8.00 -11.84 8.31
N GLY A 187 7.54 -12.95 7.78
CA GLY A 187 6.68 -12.98 6.62
C GLY A 187 7.45 -13.17 5.31
N THR A 188 6.75 -13.59 4.27
CA THR A 188 7.34 -13.98 3.00
C THR A 188 7.71 -12.80 2.12
N ARG A 189 6.97 -11.70 2.23
CA ARG A 189 7.10 -10.58 1.30
C ARG A 189 7.40 -9.28 2.00
N GLY A 190 8.22 -8.48 1.34
CA GLY A 190 8.67 -7.24 1.93
C GLY A 190 9.57 -7.43 3.15
N ARG A 191 10.19 -8.62 3.32
CA ARG A 191 11.08 -8.91 4.44
C ARG A 191 12.25 -7.95 4.47
N GLY A 192 12.48 -7.34 5.62
CA GLY A 192 13.47 -6.31 5.83
C GLY A 192 13.04 -4.90 5.40
N ASN A 193 11.84 -4.71 4.87
CA ASN A 193 11.37 -3.43 4.37
C ASN A 193 10.47 -2.69 5.37
N SER A 194 10.36 -1.38 5.15
CA SER A 194 9.46 -0.47 5.86
C SER A 194 8.89 0.50 4.81
N GLY A 195 7.59 0.52 4.63
CA GLY A 195 6.92 1.34 3.62
C GLY A 195 5.84 2.23 4.23
N VAL A 196 5.00 2.83 3.39
CA VAL A 196 3.82 3.58 3.84
C VAL A 196 2.68 2.61 4.11
N ASP A 197 2.13 2.67 5.32
CA ASP A 197 0.92 1.92 5.66
C ASP A 197 -0.31 2.62 5.06
N LEU A 198 -0.87 2.03 4.00
CA LEU A 198 -2.01 2.60 3.29
C LEU A 198 -3.32 2.49 4.08
N SER A 199 -3.40 1.61 5.08
CA SER A 199 -4.59 1.50 5.95
C SER A 199 -4.79 2.72 6.85
N SER A 200 -3.74 3.55 7.01
CA SER A 200 -3.82 4.81 7.77
C SER A 200 -4.54 5.95 7.03
N ILE A 201 -4.97 5.74 5.78
CA ILE A 201 -5.64 6.74 4.95
C ILE A 201 -7.03 6.21 4.57
N PRO A 202 -8.12 6.73 5.16
CA PRO A 202 -9.45 6.20 4.94
C PRO A 202 -9.87 6.34 3.48
N SER A 203 -10.33 5.25 2.87
CA SER A 203 -10.79 5.22 1.47
C SER A 203 -11.91 6.23 1.21
N ALA A 204 -12.73 6.51 2.22
CA ALA A 204 -13.79 7.50 2.18
C ALA A 204 -13.32 8.96 2.01
N SER A 205 -12.07 9.28 2.39
CA SER A 205 -11.48 10.62 2.19
C SER A 205 -10.92 10.82 0.78
N ILE A 206 -10.77 9.75 0.01
CA ILE A 206 -10.05 9.75 -1.26
C ILE A 206 -11.01 10.00 -2.43
N ASP A 207 -10.67 10.92 -3.30
CA ASP A 207 -11.31 11.13 -4.60
C ASP A 207 -10.78 10.11 -5.61
N ARG A 208 -9.46 10.09 -5.80
CA ARG A 208 -8.77 9.15 -6.69
C ARG A 208 -7.33 8.90 -6.26
N VAL A 209 -6.77 7.81 -6.78
CA VAL A 209 -5.34 7.53 -6.69
C VAL A 209 -4.74 7.60 -8.09
N GLU A 210 -3.69 8.41 -8.25
CA GLU A 210 -2.88 8.51 -9.46
C GLU A 210 -1.60 7.68 -9.25
N ILE A 211 -1.32 6.75 -10.16
CA ILE A 211 -0.15 5.87 -10.07
C ILE A 211 0.75 6.11 -11.27
N LEU A 212 1.88 6.75 -11.05
CA LEU A 212 2.93 6.92 -12.03
C LEU A 212 3.77 5.65 -12.09
N ARG A 213 3.67 4.91 -13.19
CA ARG A 213 4.39 3.66 -13.41
C ARG A 213 5.72 3.90 -14.12
N ASP A 214 6.59 4.71 -13.50
CA ASP A 214 7.92 4.99 -14.02
C ASP A 214 8.84 5.48 -12.89
N GLY A 215 10.14 5.22 -12.98
CA GLY A 215 11.11 5.78 -12.05
C GLY A 215 11.07 7.31 -12.10
N ALA A 216 10.95 7.95 -10.94
CA ALA A 216 10.71 9.39 -10.85
C ALA A 216 11.51 10.10 -9.75
N SER A 217 12.62 9.51 -9.31
CA SER A 217 13.45 10.09 -8.23
C SER A 217 14.02 11.46 -8.58
N ALA A 218 14.28 11.73 -9.87
CA ALA A 218 14.70 13.06 -10.32
C ALA A 218 13.63 14.14 -10.13
N GLN A 219 12.35 13.76 -10.17
CA GLN A 219 11.22 14.68 -10.02
C GLN A 219 10.72 14.77 -8.58
N TYR A 220 10.65 13.64 -7.85
CA TYR A 220 9.98 13.54 -6.56
C TYR A 220 10.90 13.14 -5.38
N GLY A 221 12.16 12.80 -5.64
CA GLY A 221 13.14 12.42 -4.61
C GLY A 221 13.25 10.92 -4.37
N SER A 222 13.87 10.57 -3.25
CA SER A 222 14.10 9.17 -2.87
C SER A 222 12.81 8.34 -2.84
N ASP A 223 12.97 7.01 -2.96
CA ASP A 223 11.93 5.98 -2.87
C ASP A 223 11.08 5.83 -4.15
N ALA A 224 11.15 6.77 -5.11
CA ALA A 224 10.45 6.71 -6.38
C ALA A 224 11.20 5.84 -7.42
N ILE A 225 11.60 4.61 -7.05
CA ILE A 225 12.27 3.64 -7.93
C ILE A 225 11.25 2.91 -8.80
N ALA A 226 10.24 2.30 -8.19
CA ALA A 226 9.18 1.56 -8.88
C ALA A 226 8.16 2.48 -9.52
N GLY A 227 7.92 3.62 -8.88
CA GLY A 227 6.95 4.62 -9.29
C GLY A 227 6.52 5.54 -8.15
N VAL A 228 5.47 6.31 -8.42
CA VAL A 228 4.87 7.25 -7.45
C VAL A 228 3.38 6.98 -7.37
N MET A 229 2.85 6.91 -6.17
CA MET A 229 1.42 6.87 -5.89
C MET A 229 1.01 8.19 -5.26
N ASN A 230 0.08 8.92 -5.88
CA ASN A 230 -0.43 10.18 -5.37
C ASN A 230 -1.92 10.04 -5.02
N ILE A 231 -2.23 10.15 -3.75
CA ILE A 231 -3.58 10.05 -3.20
C ILE A 231 -4.18 11.46 -3.20
N ILE A 232 -5.26 11.65 -3.96
CA ILE A 232 -5.97 12.93 -4.06
C ILE A 232 -7.18 12.87 -3.14
N LEU A 233 -7.25 13.81 -2.21
CA LEU A 233 -8.34 13.90 -1.24
C LEU A 233 -9.56 14.62 -1.83
N LYS A 234 -10.75 14.25 -1.34
CA LYS A 234 -12.03 14.87 -1.72
C LYS A 234 -12.06 16.35 -1.42
N LYS A 235 -12.78 17.10 -2.29
CA LYS A 235 -13.02 18.56 -2.19
C LYS A 235 -14.51 18.91 -2.24
N ASN A 236 -15.39 17.91 -2.10
CA ASN A 236 -16.84 18.10 -2.18
C ASN A 236 -17.31 19.04 -1.06
N ILE A 237 -18.25 19.93 -1.39
CA ILE A 237 -18.85 20.86 -0.44
C ILE A 237 -20.38 20.75 -0.46
N ASN A 238 -21.00 21.08 0.65
CA ASN A 238 -22.47 21.12 0.80
C ASN A 238 -23.15 19.80 0.41
N GLN A 239 -22.47 18.72 0.63
CA GLN A 239 -22.92 17.38 0.32
C GLN A 239 -22.43 16.42 1.41
N LEU A 240 -23.34 15.86 2.19
CA LEU A 240 -23.05 14.82 3.16
C LEU A 240 -23.16 13.46 2.49
N ASN A 241 -22.08 12.71 2.48
CA ASN A 241 -22.06 11.32 2.03
C ASN A 241 -21.86 10.41 3.24
N VAL A 242 -22.76 9.47 3.43
CA VAL A 242 -22.67 8.44 4.47
C VAL A 242 -22.73 7.08 3.81
N ASN A 243 -21.77 6.21 4.10
CA ASN A 243 -21.78 4.84 3.60
C ASN A 243 -21.76 3.85 4.76
N VAL A 244 -22.49 2.76 4.58
CA VAL A 244 -22.54 1.62 5.48
C VAL A 244 -22.26 0.37 4.67
N GLY A 245 -21.28 -0.42 5.10
CA GLY A 245 -20.90 -1.67 4.45
C GLY A 245 -20.88 -2.82 5.42
N GLY A 246 -21.27 -4.00 4.96
CA GLY A 246 -21.10 -5.25 5.67
C GLY A 246 -20.61 -6.34 4.75
N SER A 247 -19.73 -7.21 5.24
CA SER A 247 -19.25 -8.37 4.47
C SER A 247 -18.90 -9.56 5.37
N GLY A 248 -18.66 -10.71 4.77
CA GLY A 248 -18.19 -11.89 5.48
C GLY A 248 -17.81 -13.01 4.51
N TYR A 249 -16.87 -13.84 4.93
CA TYR A 249 -16.41 -14.97 4.14
C TYR A 249 -17.27 -16.21 4.39
N TYR A 250 -17.69 -16.85 3.30
CA TYR A 250 -18.39 -18.12 3.34
C TYR A 250 -17.47 -19.20 2.75
N ASP A 251 -16.84 -19.94 3.64
CA ASP A 251 -15.88 -20.99 3.28
C ASP A 251 -16.06 -22.26 4.10
N PRO A 252 -17.09 -23.06 3.80
CA PRO A 252 -17.41 -24.24 4.58
C PRO A 252 -16.32 -25.33 4.52
N ALA A 253 -15.42 -25.29 3.54
CA ALA A 253 -14.35 -26.27 3.41
C ALA A 253 -13.29 -26.14 4.51
N PHE A 254 -12.91 -24.92 4.88
CA PHE A 254 -11.93 -24.66 5.95
C PHE A 254 -12.59 -24.38 7.28
N ASN A 255 -13.59 -23.50 7.28
CA ASN A 255 -14.18 -22.95 8.48
C ASN A 255 -15.01 -24.00 9.28
N SER A 256 -15.91 -24.71 8.63
CA SER A 256 -16.81 -25.65 9.34
C SER A 256 -16.15 -26.96 9.76
N ARG A 257 -15.10 -27.41 9.08
CA ARG A 257 -14.43 -28.68 9.36
C ARG A 257 -13.42 -28.61 10.49
N ASN A 258 -12.66 -27.51 10.56
CA ASN A 258 -11.46 -27.46 11.38
C ASN A 258 -11.59 -26.55 12.61
N ALA A 259 -12.29 -25.42 12.51
CA ALA A 259 -12.40 -24.47 13.61
C ALA A 259 -13.31 -24.95 14.74
N VAL A 260 -14.38 -25.68 14.42
CA VAL A 260 -15.40 -26.10 15.38
C VAL A 260 -14.98 -27.33 16.16
N ALA A 261 -14.19 -28.23 15.54
CA ALA A 261 -13.86 -29.55 16.13
C ALA A 261 -13.04 -29.43 17.43
N MET A 262 -12.30 -28.35 17.61
CA MET A 262 -11.37 -28.19 18.76
C MET A 262 -11.94 -27.32 19.89
N GLY A 263 -13.10 -26.67 19.72
CA GLY A 263 -13.68 -25.77 20.73
C GLY A 263 -12.81 -24.56 21.06
N GLN A 264 -11.70 -24.40 20.37
CA GLN A 264 -10.70 -23.32 20.61
C GLN A 264 -11.21 -21.96 20.12
N TYR A 265 -12.06 -21.97 19.12
CA TYR A 265 -12.60 -20.77 18.50
C TYR A 265 -14.10 -20.68 18.82
N PRO A 266 -14.56 -19.56 19.36
CA PRO A 266 -15.98 -19.32 19.60
C PRO A 266 -16.69 -19.02 18.27
N HIS A 267 -16.69 -20.00 17.37
CA HIS A 267 -17.11 -19.81 16.01
C HIS A 267 -18.11 -20.89 15.62
N GLY A 268 -19.36 -20.50 15.56
CA GLY A 268 -20.52 -21.39 15.37
C GLY A 268 -21.17 -21.29 14.00
N GLY A 269 -20.42 -21.11 12.90
CA GLY A 269 -21.06 -21.01 11.60
C GLY A 269 -20.12 -21.03 10.39
N ALA A 270 -20.72 -21.15 9.21
CA ALA A 270 -19.99 -21.19 7.94
C ALA A 270 -19.46 -19.82 7.47
N ILE A 271 -19.78 -18.72 8.17
CA ILE A 271 -19.38 -17.36 7.86
C ILE A 271 -18.44 -16.83 8.94
N ASP A 272 -17.21 -16.50 8.56
CA ASP A 272 -16.20 -15.84 9.40
C ASP A 272 -15.71 -14.53 8.80
N GLY A 273 -14.73 -13.88 9.44
CA GLY A 273 -14.18 -12.62 8.98
C GLY A 273 -15.26 -11.56 8.72
N LYS A 274 -16.33 -11.57 9.54
CA LYS A 274 -17.41 -10.58 9.41
C LYS A 274 -16.85 -9.19 9.57
N ALA A 275 -17.19 -8.30 8.64
CA ALA A 275 -16.69 -6.95 8.65
C ALA A 275 -17.82 -5.94 8.52
N ILE A 276 -17.61 -4.78 9.14
CA ILE A 276 -18.46 -3.61 9.03
C ILE A 276 -17.60 -2.41 8.70
N ALA A 277 -18.10 -1.53 7.82
CA ALA A 277 -17.51 -0.24 7.52
C ALA A 277 -18.58 0.83 7.62
N LEU A 278 -18.26 1.92 8.30
CA LEU A 278 -19.13 3.09 8.45
C LEU A 278 -18.28 4.32 8.13
N ASP A 279 -18.66 5.09 7.13
CA ASP A 279 -17.97 6.33 6.82
C ASP A 279 -18.93 7.49 6.61
N ALA A 280 -18.47 8.69 6.93
CA ALA A 280 -19.15 9.94 6.66
C ALA A 280 -18.15 10.97 6.11
N ASN A 281 -18.52 11.63 5.02
CA ASN A 281 -17.74 12.71 4.42
C ASN A 281 -18.63 13.92 4.20
N TYR A 282 -18.20 15.08 4.70
CA TYR A 282 -18.92 16.33 4.54
C TYR A 282 -17.95 17.50 4.31
N GLY A 283 -18.28 18.36 3.37
CA GLY A 283 -17.52 19.56 3.10
C GLY A 283 -18.35 20.82 3.25
N VAL A 284 -17.70 21.88 3.73
CA VAL A 284 -18.28 23.21 3.91
C VAL A 284 -17.53 24.21 3.03
N ALA A 285 -18.27 25.06 2.33
CA ALA A 285 -17.71 26.20 1.62
C ALA A 285 -17.21 27.27 2.60
N ILE A 286 -16.03 27.83 2.38
CA ILE A 286 -15.42 28.87 3.21
C ILE A 286 -15.22 30.13 2.36
N GLY A 287 -15.76 31.22 2.85
CA GLY A 287 -15.64 32.53 2.19
C GLY A 287 -16.47 32.63 0.91
N LYS A 288 -16.10 33.59 0.04
CA LYS A 288 -16.83 33.90 -1.22
C LYS A 288 -16.06 33.48 -2.48
N HIS A 289 -14.91 32.81 -2.32
CA HIS A 289 -13.92 32.60 -3.39
C HIS A 289 -13.52 31.12 -3.52
N ASP A 290 -14.50 30.22 -3.56
CA ASP A 290 -14.31 28.77 -3.74
C ASP A 290 -13.43 28.10 -2.64
N GLY A 291 -13.30 28.73 -1.46
CA GLY A 291 -12.66 28.12 -0.30
C GLY A 291 -13.51 26.97 0.25
N PHE A 292 -12.86 25.92 0.75
CA PHE A 292 -13.55 24.79 1.33
C PHE A 292 -12.77 24.16 2.48
N ILE A 293 -13.48 23.44 3.32
CA ILE A 293 -12.95 22.43 4.22
C ILE A 293 -13.83 21.17 4.13
N ASN A 294 -13.22 20.03 3.91
CA ASN A 294 -13.87 18.72 3.81
C ASN A 294 -13.39 17.84 4.94
N PHE A 295 -14.30 17.18 5.63
CA PHE A 295 -14.03 16.26 6.73
C PHE A 295 -14.50 14.85 6.40
N THR A 296 -13.73 13.86 6.84
CA THR A 296 -14.08 12.44 6.77
C THR A 296 -13.88 11.81 8.14
N VAL A 297 -14.84 10.99 8.54
CA VAL A 297 -14.73 10.06 9.66
C VAL A 297 -15.03 8.68 9.12
N ASP A 298 -14.23 7.72 9.52
CA ASP A 298 -14.31 6.34 9.07
C ASP A 298 -14.11 5.39 10.25
N TYR A 299 -14.94 4.35 10.33
CA TYR A 299 -14.81 3.26 11.27
C TYR A 299 -14.90 1.94 10.52
N GLU A 300 -13.91 1.09 10.70
CA GLU A 300 -13.88 -0.24 10.14
C GLU A 300 -13.58 -1.27 11.23
N ALA A 301 -14.26 -2.41 11.18
CA ALA A 301 -13.96 -3.54 12.04
C ALA A 301 -14.14 -4.85 11.27
N ASN A 302 -13.18 -5.76 11.43
CA ASN A 302 -13.28 -7.11 10.90
C ASN A 302 -12.90 -8.16 11.95
N GLY A 303 -13.61 -9.29 11.92
CA GLY A 303 -13.28 -10.46 12.72
C GLY A 303 -12.21 -11.33 12.09
N LYS A 304 -11.67 -12.27 12.86
CA LYS A 304 -10.71 -13.27 12.38
C LYS A 304 -11.34 -14.20 11.35
N THR A 305 -10.50 -14.67 10.42
CA THR A 305 -10.83 -15.83 9.57
C THR A 305 -10.11 -17.08 10.05
N PHE A 306 -10.67 -18.24 9.72
CA PHE A 306 -10.12 -19.51 10.16
C PHE A 306 -9.81 -20.38 8.93
N ARG A 307 -8.52 -20.61 8.66
CA ARG A 307 -8.01 -21.32 7.48
C ARG A 307 -7.00 -22.40 7.87
N GLN A 308 -7.22 -23.04 9.02
CA GLN A 308 -6.36 -24.10 9.50
C GLN A 308 -6.68 -25.44 8.84
N THR A 309 -5.69 -26.34 8.89
CA THR A 309 -5.78 -27.72 8.47
C THR A 309 -5.30 -28.65 9.59
N HIS A 310 -5.36 -29.96 9.33
CA HIS A 310 -4.79 -30.95 10.25
C HIS A 310 -3.28 -30.78 10.39
N ASP A 311 -2.79 -31.02 11.59
CA ASP A 311 -1.35 -31.03 11.88
C ASP A 311 -0.64 -32.16 11.16
N THR A 312 0.65 -31.97 10.95
CA THR A 312 1.57 -32.99 10.42
C THR A 312 2.65 -33.31 11.46
N ALA A 313 3.18 -34.51 11.43
CA ALA A 313 4.25 -34.94 12.34
C ALA A 313 5.59 -34.96 11.60
N PHE A 314 6.30 -33.85 11.60
CA PHE A 314 7.57 -33.68 10.88
C PHE A 314 8.69 -34.65 11.28
N ALA A 315 8.68 -35.18 12.51
CA ALA A 315 9.72 -36.09 12.99
C ALA A 315 9.65 -37.50 12.42
N ASN A 316 8.61 -37.85 11.74
CA ASN A 316 8.42 -39.18 11.16
C ASN A 316 7.90 -39.09 9.71
N PRO A 317 8.75 -39.36 8.71
CA PRO A 317 8.37 -39.28 7.29
C PRO A 317 7.26 -40.23 6.87
N LYS A 318 6.95 -41.24 7.69
CA LYS A 318 5.77 -42.13 7.54
C LYS A 318 4.60 -41.69 8.41
N ALA A 319 4.74 -40.59 9.14
CA ALA A 319 3.69 -40.10 10.00
C ALA A 319 2.49 -39.67 9.17
N LEU A 320 1.35 -40.10 9.63
CA LEU A 320 0.08 -39.70 9.10
C LEU A 320 -0.16 -38.20 9.40
N ILE A 321 -0.97 -37.54 8.57
CA ILE A 321 -1.64 -36.33 8.96
C ILE A 321 -2.37 -36.61 10.27
N LEU A 322 -2.05 -35.85 11.32
CA LEU A 322 -2.65 -36.04 12.63
C LEU A 322 -4.13 -35.63 12.59
N ASN A 323 -4.96 -36.34 13.33
CA ASN A 323 -6.38 -35.96 13.48
C ASN A 323 -6.56 -34.81 14.50
N THR A 324 -5.65 -33.88 14.48
CA THR A 324 -5.61 -32.69 15.38
C THR A 324 -5.42 -31.44 14.56
N VAL A 325 -5.94 -30.32 15.05
CA VAL A 325 -5.86 -28.99 14.44
C VAL A 325 -5.45 -28.00 15.52
N ARG A 326 -4.18 -27.95 15.84
CA ARG A 326 -3.64 -27.11 16.91
C ARG A 326 -3.34 -25.69 16.45
N ARG A 327 -2.87 -25.51 15.22
CA ARG A 327 -2.44 -24.20 14.71
C ARG A 327 -3.64 -23.37 14.32
N ALA A 328 -3.78 -22.21 14.92
CA ALA A 328 -4.68 -21.17 14.44
C ALA A 328 -4.03 -20.49 13.23
N ASN A 329 -4.75 -20.39 12.12
CA ASN A 329 -4.31 -19.73 10.91
C ASN A 329 -5.46 -19.04 10.20
N GLY A 330 -5.20 -17.93 9.54
CA GLY A 330 -6.18 -17.06 8.86
C GLY A 330 -5.81 -15.60 9.08
N ASP A 331 -6.63 -14.70 8.56
CA ASP A 331 -6.42 -13.26 8.78
C ASP A 331 -6.80 -12.86 10.21
N GLY A 332 -6.06 -11.94 10.77
CA GLY A 332 -6.32 -11.34 12.07
C GLY A 332 -7.59 -10.51 12.12
N SER A 333 -8.07 -10.23 13.33
CA SER A 333 -9.09 -9.21 13.55
C SER A 333 -8.47 -7.83 13.64
N ALA A 334 -9.21 -6.81 13.20
CA ALA A 334 -8.78 -5.43 13.33
C ALA A 334 -9.98 -4.51 13.59
N GLN A 335 -9.72 -3.40 14.28
CA GLN A 335 -10.63 -2.27 14.42
C GLN A 335 -9.88 -0.99 14.18
N SER A 336 -10.40 -0.12 13.33
CA SER A 336 -9.79 1.18 13.04
C SER A 336 -10.78 2.32 13.15
N VAL A 337 -10.28 3.47 13.59
CA VAL A 337 -10.98 4.75 13.56
C VAL A 337 -10.06 5.75 12.87
N ASN A 338 -10.55 6.35 11.80
CA ASN A 338 -9.80 7.30 11.00
C ASN A 338 -10.56 8.62 10.91
N THR A 339 -9.85 9.73 11.05
CA THR A 339 -10.38 11.07 10.84
C THR A 339 -9.46 11.82 9.90
N PHE A 340 -10.00 12.39 8.83
CA PHE A 340 -9.24 13.14 7.85
C PHE A 340 -9.93 14.45 7.49
N PHE A 341 -9.13 15.44 7.12
CA PHE A 341 -9.64 16.70 6.57
C PHE A 341 -8.80 17.16 5.38
N ASN A 342 -9.41 17.97 4.51
CA ASN A 342 -8.78 18.61 3.37
C ASN A 342 -9.37 20.01 3.18
N SER A 343 -8.53 21.04 3.06
CA SER A 343 -8.96 22.43 3.00
C SER A 343 -8.09 23.25 2.06
N GLU A 344 -8.74 24.12 1.28
CA GLU A 344 -8.10 25.21 0.53
C GLU A 344 -8.89 26.49 0.78
N ILE A 345 -8.22 27.57 1.16
CA ILE A 345 -8.85 28.86 1.50
C ILE A 345 -8.14 29.98 0.72
N PRO A 346 -8.70 30.42 -0.42
CA PRO A 346 -8.18 31.57 -1.13
C PRO A 346 -8.26 32.84 -0.26
N LEU A 347 -7.16 33.58 -0.20
CA LEU A 347 -7.08 34.84 0.59
C LEU A 347 -7.65 35.99 -0.23
N ALA A 348 -8.61 36.70 0.34
CA ALA A 348 -9.34 37.78 -0.34
C ALA A 348 -8.39 38.87 -0.87
N GLY A 349 -8.60 39.28 -2.13
CA GLY A 349 -7.82 40.33 -2.78
C GLY A 349 -6.40 39.95 -3.19
N THR A 350 -6.06 38.66 -3.13
CA THR A 350 -4.74 38.12 -3.51
C THR A 350 -4.86 36.93 -4.45
N THR A 351 -3.75 36.49 -5.05
CA THR A 351 -3.64 35.23 -5.78
C THR A 351 -3.24 34.07 -4.86
N THR A 352 -3.15 34.31 -3.56
CA THR A 352 -2.64 33.36 -2.57
C THR A 352 -3.76 32.48 -2.02
N THR A 353 -3.49 31.19 -1.90
CA THR A 353 -4.37 30.21 -1.26
C THR A 353 -3.63 29.54 -0.10
N PHE A 354 -4.23 29.62 1.07
CA PHE A 354 -3.83 28.78 2.20
C PHE A 354 -4.44 27.38 2.02
N TYR A 355 -3.67 26.34 2.30
CA TYR A 355 -4.18 24.97 2.30
C TYR A 355 -3.66 24.19 3.49
N THR A 356 -4.48 23.26 3.95
CA THR A 356 -4.09 22.32 4.99
C THR A 356 -4.89 21.03 4.83
N PHE A 357 -4.22 19.90 5.05
CA PHE A 357 -4.85 18.60 5.05
C PHE A 357 -4.10 17.63 5.96
N GLY A 358 -4.78 16.59 6.39
CA GLY A 358 -4.19 15.59 7.26
C GLY A 358 -5.23 14.79 7.99
N GLY A 359 -4.77 14.05 9.01
CA GLY A 359 -5.67 13.23 9.78
C GLY A 359 -4.97 12.47 10.90
N TYR A 360 -5.79 11.70 11.58
CA TYR A 360 -5.39 10.78 12.64
C TYR A 360 -6.03 9.42 12.36
N SER A 361 -5.24 8.37 12.52
CA SER A 361 -5.67 6.98 12.41
C SER A 361 -5.24 6.20 13.65
N TYR A 362 -6.15 5.40 14.16
CA TYR A 362 -5.87 4.37 15.16
C TYR A 362 -6.35 3.02 14.63
N LYS A 363 -5.49 2.00 14.69
CA LYS A 363 -5.82 0.63 14.33
C LYS A 363 -5.31 -0.31 15.43
N GLY A 364 -6.24 -1.03 16.06
CA GLY A 364 -5.95 -2.18 16.92
C GLY A 364 -6.10 -3.47 16.12
N SER A 365 -5.12 -4.36 16.20
CA SER A 365 -5.14 -5.64 15.46
C SER A 365 -4.69 -6.79 16.34
N ASP A 366 -5.28 -7.97 16.13
CA ASP A 366 -4.95 -9.20 16.84
C ASP A 366 -4.75 -10.34 15.83
N ASP A 367 -3.62 -11.03 15.88
CA ASP A 367 -3.44 -12.27 15.12
C ASP A 367 -2.72 -13.34 15.95
N TYR A 368 -2.82 -14.58 15.48
CA TYR A 368 -2.20 -15.71 16.15
C TYR A 368 -0.74 -15.86 15.77
N ALA A 369 0.13 -16.02 16.77
CA ALA A 369 1.47 -16.54 16.59
C ALA A 369 1.44 -18.08 16.42
N PHE A 370 2.62 -18.65 16.20
CA PHE A 370 2.77 -20.11 16.15
C PHE A 370 2.24 -20.79 17.40
N SER A 371 1.54 -21.91 17.22
CA SER A 371 1.09 -22.80 18.29
C SER A 371 2.27 -23.27 19.15
N ARG A 372 2.07 -23.34 20.46
CA ARG A 372 2.97 -23.91 21.45
C ARG A 372 2.42 -25.25 21.90
N ASN A 373 3.23 -26.31 21.86
CA ASN A 373 2.87 -27.68 22.25
C ASN A 373 3.70 -28.11 23.42
N PHE A 374 3.06 -28.66 24.46
CA PHE A 374 3.70 -29.03 25.69
C PHE A 374 4.70 -30.18 25.48
N SER A 375 4.29 -31.20 24.73
CA SER A 375 5.15 -32.37 24.44
C SER A 375 6.45 -31.99 23.70
N ALA A 376 6.41 -30.96 22.84
CA ALA A 376 7.56 -30.53 22.09
C ALA A 376 8.42 -29.50 22.86
N ARG A 377 7.79 -28.59 23.62
CA ARG A 377 8.44 -27.45 24.28
C ARG A 377 7.80 -27.14 25.63
N PRO A 378 8.00 -28.03 26.66
CA PRO A 378 7.48 -27.83 28.00
C PRO A 378 8.05 -26.56 28.69
N ASP A 379 9.23 -26.12 28.24
CA ASP A 379 9.85 -24.87 28.70
C ASP A 379 9.04 -23.60 28.40
N ARG A 380 8.07 -23.68 27.48
CA ARG A 380 7.20 -22.57 27.10
C ARG A 380 5.87 -22.52 27.86
N PHE A 381 5.67 -23.43 28.79
CA PHE A 381 4.42 -23.56 29.54
C PHE A 381 4.65 -23.26 31.04
N PRO A 382 3.63 -22.69 31.72
CA PRO A 382 3.63 -22.62 33.16
C PRO A 382 3.56 -24.02 33.77
N THR A 383 4.47 -24.33 34.70
CA THR A 383 4.51 -25.61 35.38
C THR A 383 4.55 -25.44 36.90
N ASP A 384 4.03 -26.43 37.61
CA ASP A 384 4.19 -26.55 39.05
C ASP A 384 5.61 -26.98 39.46
N ALA A 385 5.88 -27.05 40.74
CA ALA A 385 7.18 -27.50 41.29
C ALA A 385 7.55 -28.93 40.89
N GLY A 386 6.61 -29.75 40.48
CA GLY A 386 6.82 -31.10 39.96
C GLY A 386 7.08 -31.17 38.46
N GLY A 387 7.06 -30.03 37.77
CA GLY A 387 7.21 -29.95 36.33
C GLY A 387 5.91 -30.25 35.54
N ASN A 388 4.78 -30.44 36.22
CA ASN A 388 3.51 -30.65 35.57
C ASN A 388 2.95 -29.34 35.07
N MET A 389 2.35 -29.37 33.87
CA MET A 389 1.73 -28.19 33.27
C MET A 389 0.57 -27.69 34.13
N ILE A 390 0.51 -26.37 34.38
CA ILE A 390 -0.59 -25.72 35.07
C ILE A 390 -1.68 -25.39 34.03
N PRO A 391 -2.88 -25.97 34.12
CA PRO A 391 -3.95 -25.67 33.18
C PRO A 391 -4.47 -24.23 33.37
N VAL A 392 -4.63 -23.50 32.27
CA VAL A 392 -5.19 -22.15 32.26
C VAL A 392 -6.40 -22.14 31.31
N SER A 393 -7.59 -22.06 31.91
CA SER A 393 -8.84 -22.08 31.18
C SER A 393 -8.93 -20.96 30.15
N GLY A 394 -9.38 -21.28 28.92
CA GLY A 394 -9.53 -20.34 27.81
C GLY A 394 -8.22 -19.97 27.10
N ILE A 395 -7.07 -20.50 27.54
CA ILE A 395 -5.76 -20.31 26.89
C ILE A 395 -5.14 -21.63 26.50
N ILE A 396 -5.01 -22.55 27.47
CA ILE A 396 -4.43 -23.89 27.23
C ILE A 396 -5.55 -24.87 26.90
N PHE A 397 -5.40 -25.57 25.82
CA PHE A 397 -6.33 -26.59 25.30
C PHE A 397 -5.62 -27.94 25.20
N ASN A 398 -6.40 -29.02 25.20
CA ASN A 398 -5.88 -30.37 25.06
C ASN A 398 -6.28 -30.94 23.69
N THR A 399 -5.41 -31.69 23.08
CA THR A 399 -5.68 -32.50 21.89
C THR A 399 -6.37 -33.81 22.29
N PRO A 400 -7.09 -34.48 21.39
CA PRO A 400 -7.72 -35.79 21.68
C PRO A 400 -6.74 -36.88 22.11
N ASP A 401 -5.48 -36.81 21.70
CA ASP A 401 -4.39 -37.72 22.08
C ASP A 401 -3.66 -37.33 23.38
N GLY A 402 -4.14 -36.28 24.07
CA GLY A 402 -3.71 -35.91 25.41
C GLY A 402 -2.53 -34.92 25.48
N ASP A 403 -2.06 -34.36 24.35
CA ASP A 403 -1.11 -33.24 24.38
C ASP A 403 -1.81 -31.93 24.72
N SER A 404 -1.05 -31.01 25.31
CA SER A 404 -1.55 -29.67 25.62
C SER A 404 -0.94 -28.64 24.69
N TYR A 405 -1.73 -27.62 24.31
CA TYR A 405 -1.26 -26.57 23.42
C TYR A 405 -1.95 -25.23 23.69
N TYR A 406 -1.35 -24.13 23.24
CA TYR A 406 -1.98 -22.82 23.15
C TYR A 406 -1.44 -22.05 21.94
N ASN A 407 -2.24 -21.07 21.47
CA ASN A 407 -1.85 -20.15 20.41
C ASN A 407 -1.74 -18.74 21.01
N PRO A 408 -0.52 -18.21 21.20
CA PRO A 408 -0.32 -16.85 21.62
C PRO A 408 -0.95 -15.88 20.62
N ILE A 409 -1.47 -14.77 21.11
CA ILE A 409 -1.95 -13.67 20.25
C ILE A 409 -0.91 -12.56 20.28
N ILE A 410 -0.51 -12.11 19.11
CA ILE A 410 0.23 -10.86 18.91
C ILE A 410 -0.83 -9.78 18.69
N GLN A 411 -0.89 -8.83 19.61
CA GLN A 411 -1.77 -7.68 19.50
C GLN A 411 -0.94 -6.44 19.20
N THR A 412 -1.46 -5.54 18.35
CA THR A 412 -0.77 -4.28 18.05
C THR A 412 -1.72 -3.10 18.12
N HIS A 413 -1.19 -1.97 18.60
CA HIS A 413 -1.82 -0.67 18.47
C HIS A 413 -0.97 0.19 17.54
N ASN A 414 -1.49 0.46 16.35
CA ASN A 414 -0.87 1.32 15.35
C ASN A 414 -1.57 2.68 15.35
N THR A 415 -0.83 3.73 15.71
CA THR A 415 -1.31 5.12 15.67
C THR A 415 -0.54 5.89 14.62
N ASP A 416 -1.26 6.62 13.79
CA ASP A 416 -0.69 7.42 12.71
C ASP A 416 -1.33 8.81 12.68
N ALA A 417 -0.52 9.84 12.63
CA ALA A 417 -0.99 11.22 12.56
C ALA A 417 -0.15 12.01 11.56
N ALA A 418 -0.80 12.78 10.70
CA ALA A 418 -0.11 13.66 9.78
C ALA A 418 -0.89 14.94 9.53
N ILE A 419 -0.15 16.02 9.33
CA ILE A 419 -0.70 17.29 8.91
C ILE A 419 0.26 17.97 7.92
N ALA A 420 -0.29 18.44 6.82
CA ALA A 420 0.38 19.32 5.87
C ALA A 420 -0.26 20.72 5.96
N VAL A 421 0.56 21.74 5.99
CA VAL A 421 0.17 23.14 5.98
C VAL A 421 0.97 23.86 4.92
N GLY A 422 0.33 24.67 4.10
CA GLY A 422 1.04 25.40 3.06
C GLY A 422 0.28 26.62 2.56
N ILE A 423 1.02 27.43 1.83
CA ILE A 423 0.51 28.57 1.07
C ILE A 423 1.04 28.45 -0.35
N LYS A 424 0.17 28.69 -1.32
CA LYS A 424 0.51 28.70 -2.74
C LYS A 424 -0.11 29.92 -3.41
N GLY A 425 0.49 30.36 -4.50
CA GLY A 425 -0.03 31.52 -5.20
C GLY A 425 0.71 31.80 -6.48
N GLN A 426 0.43 32.96 -7.08
CA GLN A 426 1.06 33.42 -8.29
C GLN A 426 1.71 34.78 -8.09
N LEU A 427 2.95 34.96 -8.53
CA LEU A 427 3.63 36.25 -8.61
C LEU A 427 3.27 36.94 -9.91
N GLY A 428 3.43 38.30 -9.93
CA GLY A 428 3.01 39.15 -11.02
C GLY A 428 3.52 38.76 -12.41
N ASP A 429 4.67 38.11 -12.49
CA ASP A 429 5.28 37.66 -13.74
C ASP A 429 4.78 36.27 -14.22
N GLY A 430 3.75 35.68 -13.58
CA GLY A 430 3.24 34.37 -13.90
C GLY A 430 4.08 33.20 -13.35
N TRP A 431 4.83 33.42 -12.28
CA TRP A 431 5.43 32.37 -11.47
C TRP A 431 4.41 31.83 -10.48
N ASP A 432 4.08 30.57 -10.56
CA ASP A 432 3.39 29.84 -9.51
C ASP A 432 4.40 29.46 -8.43
N TRP A 433 4.03 29.61 -7.16
CA TRP A 433 4.86 29.24 -6.02
C TRP A 433 4.06 28.46 -4.99
N ASP A 434 4.75 27.57 -4.25
CA ASP A 434 4.19 26.78 -3.16
C ASP A 434 5.23 26.66 -2.05
N LEU A 435 4.85 27.04 -0.84
CA LEU A 435 5.61 26.88 0.39
C LEU A 435 4.82 26.03 1.35
N SER A 436 5.39 24.92 1.84
CA SER A 436 4.68 24.00 2.71
C SER A 436 5.56 23.34 3.75
N ASN A 437 4.93 22.89 4.82
CA ASN A 437 5.49 21.97 5.79
C ASN A 437 4.53 20.82 6.02
N ASN A 438 5.06 19.63 6.02
CA ASN A 438 4.33 18.39 6.26
C ASN A 438 5.02 17.61 7.38
N ILE A 439 4.29 17.29 8.44
CA ILE A 439 4.75 16.48 9.56
C ILE A 439 3.87 15.25 9.71
N GLY A 440 4.51 14.09 9.88
CA GLY A 440 3.83 12.83 10.14
C GLY A 440 4.55 12.01 11.20
N ASN A 441 3.78 11.29 11.99
CA ASN A 441 4.28 10.44 13.06
C ASN A 441 3.49 9.14 13.09
N ASN A 442 4.20 8.03 13.06
CA ASN A 442 3.64 6.69 13.25
C ASN A 442 4.22 6.06 14.50
N THR A 443 3.39 5.38 15.28
CA THR A 443 3.81 4.57 16.42
C THR A 443 3.18 3.20 16.32
N PHE A 444 4.00 2.16 16.34
CA PHE A 444 3.60 0.77 16.27
C PHE A 444 3.98 0.09 17.59
N HIS A 445 2.97 -0.28 18.41
CA HIS A 445 3.14 -0.83 19.75
C HIS A 445 2.64 -2.27 19.79
N PHE A 446 3.46 -3.17 20.32
CA PHE A 446 3.18 -4.60 20.44
C PHE A 446 2.71 -4.96 21.85
N TYR A 447 1.80 -5.92 21.91
CA TYR A 447 1.39 -6.60 23.12
C TYR A 447 1.28 -8.11 22.86
N GLY A 448 1.69 -8.92 23.87
CA GLY A 448 1.38 -10.33 23.90
C GLY A 448 0.07 -10.55 24.65
N ASP A 449 -0.88 -11.26 24.05
CA ASP A 449 -2.14 -11.62 24.71
C ASP A 449 -2.36 -13.12 24.68
N LYS A 450 -3.08 -13.68 25.67
CA LYS A 450 -3.30 -15.12 25.86
C LYS A 450 -1.99 -15.92 25.74
N THR A 451 -0.97 -15.45 26.38
CA THR A 451 0.38 -15.99 26.34
C THR A 451 1.01 -16.02 27.72
N PHE A 452 2.21 -16.57 27.81
CA PHE A 452 2.94 -16.72 29.06
C PHE A 452 4.41 -16.30 28.88
N ASN A 453 4.98 -15.68 29.94
CA ASN A 453 6.37 -15.85 30.26
C ASN A 453 6.44 -17.02 31.26
N ALA A 454 6.88 -18.19 30.78
CA ALA A 454 6.77 -19.43 31.52
C ALA A 454 7.51 -19.40 32.87
N GLY A 455 8.57 -18.59 33.00
CA GLY A 455 9.29 -18.37 34.25
C GLY A 455 8.52 -17.59 35.32
N LEU A 456 7.43 -16.90 34.94
CA LEU A 456 6.49 -16.24 35.87
C LEU A 456 5.31 -17.13 36.26
N GLY A 457 5.22 -18.35 35.71
CA GLY A 457 4.08 -19.23 35.90
C GLY A 457 2.84 -18.77 35.15
N ALA A 458 1.64 -19.03 35.73
CA ALA A 458 0.35 -18.81 35.07
C ALA A 458 -0.35 -17.48 35.45
N THR A 459 0.29 -16.62 36.22
CA THR A 459 -0.37 -15.46 36.87
C THR A 459 -0.56 -14.28 35.93
N LYS A 460 0.22 -14.22 34.86
CA LYS A 460 0.17 -13.13 33.89
C LYS A 460 0.08 -13.69 32.47
N THR A 461 -0.89 -13.19 31.68
CA THR A 461 -1.20 -13.69 30.32
C THR A 461 -1.31 -12.59 29.29
N HIS A 462 -1.09 -11.33 29.69
CA HIS A 462 -1.05 -10.15 28.83
C HIS A 462 0.18 -9.32 29.17
N PHE A 463 0.94 -8.90 28.15
CA PHE A 463 2.25 -8.25 28.28
C PHE A 463 2.34 -7.03 27.38
N ASP A 464 2.98 -5.97 27.88
CA ASP A 464 3.44 -4.86 27.06
C ASP A 464 4.81 -5.22 26.48
N ASP A 465 4.87 -5.45 25.17
CA ASP A 465 6.09 -5.89 24.49
C ASP A 465 6.90 -4.71 23.91
N GLY A 466 6.46 -3.45 24.16
CA GLY A 466 7.13 -2.27 23.65
C GLY A 466 6.83 -2.04 22.16
N GLY A 467 7.68 -1.25 21.49
CA GLY A 467 7.39 -0.91 20.11
C GLY A 467 8.38 0.05 19.47
N SER A 468 7.96 0.62 18.35
CA SER A 468 8.74 1.57 17.57
C SER A 468 7.94 2.82 17.21
N GLY A 469 8.65 3.92 16.90
CA GLY A 469 8.05 5.16 16.46
C GLY A 469 8.89 5.82 15.38
N PHE A 470 8.22 6.38 14.36
CA PHE A 470 8.86 7.10 13.28
C PHE A 470 8.18 8.46 13.07
N LEU A 471 8.98 9.51 13.03
CA LEU A 471 8.54 10.86 12.75
C LEU A 471 9.28 11.40 11.54
N GLN A 472 8.55 12.02 10.60
CA GLN A 472 9.09 12.74 9.46
C GLN A 472 8.51 14.14 9.41
N ASN A 473 9.36 15.14 9.22
CA ASN A 473 8.95 16.52 8.91
C ASN A 473 9.63 16.94 7.61
N THR A 474 8.84 17.44 6.66
CA THR A 474 9.33 17.89 5.35
C THR A 474 8.86 19.30 5.07
N ALA A 475 9.79 20.20 4.81
CA ALA A 475 9.52 21.55 4.36
C ALA A 475 9.92 21.67 2.88
N ASP A 476 9.00 22.18 2.06
CA ASP A 476 9.19 22.34 0.62
C ASP A 476 9.00 23.77 0.19
N VAL A 477 9.81 24.20 -0.79
CA VAL A 477 9.61 25.41 -1.56
C VAL A 477 9.69 25.08 -3.04
N ASN A 478 8.66 25.45 -3.81
CA ASN A 478 8.54 25.11 -5.22
C ASN A 478 8.17 26.36 -6.03
N PHE A 479 8.77 26.49 -7.21
CA PHE A 479 8.44 27.52 -8.20
C PHE A 479 8.22 26.85 -9.54
N THR A 480 7.20 27.31 -10.27
CA THR A 480 6.90 26.84 -11.62
C THR A 480 6.47 28.01 -12.50
N LYS A 481 6.95 28.04 -13.74
CA LYS A 481 6.53 29.05 -14.72
C LYS A 481 6.36 28.41 -16.09
N ARG A 482 5.25 28.78 -16.74
CA ARG A 482 5.02 28.43 -18.13
C ARG A 482 5.41 29.57 -19.05
N PHE A 483 6.14 29.26 -20.10
CA PHE A 483 6.56 30.16 -21.17
C PHE A 483 5.86 29.76 -22.47
N PRO A 484 4.62 30.23 -22.70
CA PRO A 484 3.79 29.75 -23.82
C PRO A 484 4.30 30.21 -25.21
N LYS A 485 5.20 31.21 -25.25
CA LYS A 485 5.80 31.72 -26.47
C LYS A 485 7.18 31.10 -26.79
N ALA A 486 7.75 30.30 -25.90
CA ALA A 486 9.00 29.59 -26.14
C ALA A 486 8.69 28.23 -26.76
N LEU A 487 9.19 27.95 -27.95
CA LEU A 487 8.83 26.76 -28.75
C LEU A 487 7.30 26.68 -28.94
N SER A 488 6.69 25.51 -28.69
CA SER A 488 5.25 25.33 -28.60
C SER A 488 4.72 25.40 -27.17
N GLY A 489 5.58 25.72 -26.23
CA GLY A 489 5.35 25.88 -24.80
C GLY A 489 6.48 25.25 -24.00
N VAL A 490 7.02 25.99 -23.03
CA VAL A 490 8.03 25.48 -22.09
C VAL A 490 7.53 25.68 -20.69
N ASN A 491 7.70 24.68 -19.84
CA ASN A 491 7.41 24.74 -18.43
C ASN A 491 8.68 24.49 -17.64
N LEU A 492 9.07 25.43 -16.76
CA LEU A 492 10.23 25.33 -15.89
C LEU A 492 9.76 25.23 -14.44
N GLY A 493 10.15 24.14 -13.75
CA GLY A 493 9.95 23.96 -12.32
C GLY A 493 11.27 23.82 -11.60
N PHE A 494 11.41 24.41 -10.42
CA PHE A 494 12.54 24.18 -9.53
C PHE A 494 12.11 24.36 -8.07
N GLY A 495 12.87 23.77 -7.16
CA GLY A 495 12.56 23.88 -5.76
C GLY A 495 13.59 23.28 -4.85
N GLY A 496 13.30 23.36 -3.56
CA GLY A 496 14.10 22.81 -2.48
C GLY A 496 13.26 22.10 -1.45
N GLU A 497 13.86 21.12 -0.81
CA GLU A 497 13.26 20.29 0.24
C GLU A 497 14.23 20.22 1.42
N TYR A 498 13.73 20.43 2.63
CA TYR A 498 14.40 20.04 3.85
C TYR A 498 13.56 19.00 4.58
N ARG A 499 14.15 17.82 4.88
CA ARG A 499 13.46 16.74 5.58
C ARG A 499 14.24 16.35 6.82
N TYR A 500 13.54 16.22 7.95
CA TYR A 500 14.03 15.70 9.21
C TYR A 500 13.28 14.42 9.55
N GLU A 501 14.02 13.36 9.91
CA GLU A 501 13.48 12.06 10.28
C GLU A 501 14.02 11.65 11.65
N ARG A 502 13.16 10.98 12.42
CA ARG A 502 13.53 10.40 13.72
C ARG A 502 12.89 9.04 13.89
N TYR A 503 13.72 8.05 14.24
CA TYR A 503 13.29 6.70 14.58
C TYR A 503 13.61 6.41 16.03
N LYS A 504 12.73 5.66 16.71
CA LYS A 504 12.91 5.17 18.05
C LYS A 504 12.39 3.75 18.19
N ILE A 505 13.06 2.95 19.04
CA ILE A 505 12.54 1.71 19.64
C ILE A 505 12.42 1.97 21.14
N PHE A 506 11.35 1.52 21.76
CA PHE A 506 11.13 1.59 23.20
C PHE A 506 10.85 0.21 23.76
N ALA A 507 11.43 -0.08 24.94
CA ALA A 507 11.34 -1.38 25.57
C ALA A 507 9.92 -1.67 26.05
N GLY A 508 9.59 -2.95 26.11
CA GLY A 508 8.43 -3.47 26.79
C GLY A 508 8.60 -3.47 28.33
N GLU A 509 7.62 -4.03 29.02
CA GLU A 509 7.73 -4.25 30.45
C GLU A 509 8.69 -5.40 30.79
N PRO A 510 9.37 -5.40 31.94
CA PRO A 510 10.31 -6.46 32.29
C PRO A 510 9.72 -7.87 32.21
N ALA A 511 8.46 -8.04 32.50
CA ALA A 511 7.77 -9.33 32.41
C ALA A 511 7.70 -9.87 30.97
N SER A 512 7.77 -9.01 29.95
CA SER A 512 7.67 -9.41 28.54
C SER A 512 8.99 -9.92 27.94
N TYR A 513 10.14 -9.59 28.56
CA TYR A 513 11.45 -9.93 27.99
C TYR A 513 12.44 -10.60 28.97
N SER A 514 12.19 -10.51 30.29
CA SER A 514 13.17 -11.07 31.26
C SER A 514 13.02 -12.58 31.40
N ASN A 515 14.13 -13.23 31.66
CA ASN A 515 14.17 -14.62 32.09
C ASN A 515 14.06 -14.69 33.62
N TYR A 516 13.00 -15.32 34.14
CA TYR A 516 12.76 -15.52 35.56
C TYR A 516 13.09 -16.94 36.04
N ASP A 517 13.29 -17.87 35.09
CA ASP A 517 13.70 -19.24 35.35
C ASP A 517 14.55 -19.71 34.17
N THR A 518 15.80 -20.07 34.46
CA THR A 518 16.79 -20.51 33.45
C THR A 518 16.44 -21.81 32.75
N LEU A 519 15.46 -22.58 33.27
CA LEU A 519 14.92 -23.79 32.64
C LEU A 519 13.72 -23.50 31.72
N LYS A 520 13.30 -22.23 31.69
CA LYS A 520 12.15 -21.79 30.87
C LYS A 520 12.58 -20.86 29.76
N ALA A 521 11.77 -20.84 28.71
CA ALA A 521 11.95 -19.90 27.62
C ALA A 521 11.82 -18.45 28.11
N THR A 522 12.68 -17.59 27.62
CA THR A 522 12.77 -16.17 28.01
C THR A 522 11.58 -15.41 27.41
N GLY A 523 10.96 -14.54 28.21
CA GLY A 523 9.96 -13.58 27.79
C GLY A 523 8.60 -14.19 27.43
N SER A 524 7.68 -13.29 27.00
CA SER A 524 6.35 -13.65 26.50
C SER A 524 6.47 -14.47 25.22
N GLN A 525 5.59 -15.45 25.04
CA GLN A 525 5.58 -16.26 23.85
C GLN A 525 4.70 -15.62 22.77
N GLY A 526 5.09 -15.74 21.52
CA GLY A 526 4.55 -15.04 20.39
C GLY A 526 5.58 -14.05 19.90
N PHE A 527 5.57 -12.87 20.47
CA PHE A 527 6.57 -11.82 20.27
C PHE A 527 7.16 -11.45 21.65
N PRO A 528 8.40 -11.81 21.98
CA PRO A 528 9.03 -11.36 23.22
C PRO A 528 9.31 -9.86 23.14
N GLY A 529 9.05 -9.15 24.25
CA GLY A 529 9.17 -7.71 24.32
C GLY A 529 10.57 -7.18 23.99
N TYR A 530 10.62 -5.99 23.38
CA TYR A 530 11.89 -5.28 23.20
C TYR A 530 12.60 -5.05 24.52
N GLN A 531 13.88 -5.38 24.56
CA GLN A 531 14.69 -5.26 25.77
C GLN A 531 15.28 -3.83 25.90
N PRO A 532 15.73 -3.42 27.08
CA PRO A 532 16.45 -2.14 27.25
C PRO A 532 17.65 -1.98 26.29
N ASN A 533 18.35 -3.08 25.96
CA ASN A 533 19.45 -3.08 24.99
C ASN A 533 19.01 -2.93 23.53
N ASP A 534 17.71 -3.01 23.25
CA ASP A 534 17.13 -2.76 21.93
C ASP A 534 16.69 -1.31 21.74
N VAL A 535 16.68 -0.52 22.83
CA VAL A 535 16.24 0.88 22.79
C VAL A 535 17.14 1.72 21.91
N VAL A 536 16.54 2.38 20.94
CA VAL A 536 17.20 3.22 19.95
C VAL A 536 16.53 4.58 19.87
N LYS A 537 17.33 5.61 19.63
CA LYS A 537 16.89 6.95 19.23
C LYS A 537 17.86 7.46 18.16
N ALA A 538 17.41 7.51 16.93
CA ALA A 538 18.22 7.95 15.80
C ALA A 538 17.50 9.05 15.03
N ASN A 539 18.24 9.92 14.39
CA ASN A 539 17.70 10.98 13.54
C ASN A 539 18.58 11.19 12.30
N ARG A 540 18.00 11.82 11.31
CA ARG A 540 18.66 12.18 10.06
C ARG A 540 18.04 13.46 9.50
N SER A 541 18.86 14.28 8.85
CA SER A 541 18.40 15.39 8.03
C SER A 541 18.77 15.19 6.57
N VAL A 542 17.94 15.74 5.69
CA VAL A 542 18.12 15.69 4.24
C VAL A 542 17.90 17.08 3.68
N LEU A 543 18.76 17.50 2.78
CA LEU A 543 18.61 18.73 2.00
C LEU A 543 18.57 18.34 0.52
N GLY A 544 17.49 18.69 -0.18
CA GLY A 544 17.27 18.41 -1.58
C GLY A 544 17.07 19.67 -2.41
N ALA A 545 17.51 19.63 -3.67
CA ALA A 545 17.20 20.65 -4.66
C ALA A 545 16.93 19.97 -6.01
N TYR A 546 16.01 20.52 -6.80
CA TYR A 546 15.66 19.98 -8.11
C TYR A 546 15.42 21.06 -9.14
N VAL A 547 15.59 20.69 -10.41
CA VAL A 547 15.16 21.44 -11.58
C VAL A 547 14.50 20.47 -12.56
N ASP A 548 13.39 20.91 -13.16
CA ASP A 548 12.57 20.15 -14.10
C ASP A 548 12.18 21.06 -15.27
N LEU A 549 12.51 20.65 -16.48
CA LEU A 549 12.26 21.40 -17.71
C LEU A 549 11.46 20.54 -18.67
N GLU A 550 10.17 20.85 -18.80
CA GLU A 550 9.28 20.22 -19.76
C GLU A 550 9.06 21.19 -20.95
N ALA A 551 9.28 20.73 -22.18
CA ALA A 551 9.15 21.53 -23.37
C ALA A 551 8.33 20.82 -24.46
N ASP A 552 7.24 21.44 -24.90
CA ASP A 552 6.59 21.12 -26.16
C ASP A 552 7.46 21.72 -27.30
N VAL A 553 8.42 20.92 -27.83
CA VAL A 553 9.35 21.36 -28.90
C VAL A 553 8.57 21.73 -30.15
N THR A 554 7.59 20.88 -30.49
CA THR A 554 6.52 21.14 -31.47
C THR A 554 5.19 20.77 -30.81
N LYS A 555 4.07 20.98 -31.50
CA LYS A 555 2.75 20.51 -31.02
C LYS A 555 2.70 18.98 -30.87
N GLU A 556 3.52 18.27 -31.64
CA GLU A 556 3.58 16.81 -31.66
C GLU A 556 4.62 16.25 -30.71
N TRP A 557 5.74 16.98 -30.48
CA TRP A 557 6.91 16.47 -29.76
C TRP A 557 7.12 17.20 -28.43
N LEU A 558 7.01 16.43 -27.35
CA LEU A 558 7.30 16.85 -25.98
C LEU A 558 8.59 16.18 -25.49
N VAL A 559 9.41 16.92 -24.79
CA VAL A 559 10.57 16.45 -24.04
C VAL A 559 10.49 16.96 -22.59
N ASP A 560 10.97 16.14 -21.66
CA ASP A 560 11.04 16.45 -20.24
C ASP A 560 12.43 16.06 -19.71
N PHE A 561 13.06 16.95 -18.97
CA PHE A 561 14.39 16.74 -18.41
C PHE A 561 14.43 17.21 -16.96
N ALA A 562 14.55 16.27 -16.03
CA ALA A 562 14.58 16.51 -14.60
C ALA A 562 15.91 16.12 -13.96
N ASN A 563 16.39 16.93 -13.02
CA ASN A 563 17.56 16.67 -12.21
C ASN A 563 17.29 16.99 -10.75
N ARG A 564 17.84 16.15 -9.86
CA ARG A 564 17.72 16.31 -8.41
C ARG A 564 19.00 15.92 -7.70
N LEU A 565 19.41 16.75 -6.76
CA LEU A 565 20.51 16.53 -5.83
C LEU A 565 19.93 16.44 -4.42
N GLU A 566 20.27 15.41 -3.67
CA GLU A 566 19.94 15.29 -2.25
C GLU A 566 21.21 15.00 -1.45
N HIS A 567 21.33 15.60 -0.27
CA HIS A 567 22.38 15.35 0.70
C HIS A 567 21.78 14.87 2.02
N TYR A 568 22.21 13.69 2.45
CA TYR A 568 21.81 13.03 3.69
C TYR A 568 22.92 13.13 4.73
N SER A 569 22.56 13.44 5.98
CA SER A 569 23.53 13.61 7.06
C SER A 569 24.27 12.32 7.48
N ASP A 570 23.78 11.14 7.09
CA ASP A 570 24.30 9.84 7.49
C ASP A 570 25.09 9.11 6.39
N PHE A 571 24.72 9.19 5.11
CA PHE A 571 25.42 8.44 4.05
C PHE A 571 25.89 9.31 2.85
N GLY A 572 25.65 10.62 2.88
CA GLY A 572 26.15 11.56 1.87
C GLY A 572 25.17 11.90 0.75
N SER A 573 25.65 12.15 -0.45
CA SER A 573 24.87 12.75 -1.53
C SER A 573 24.43 11.75 -2.59
N SER A 574 23.27 12.03 -3.21
CA SER A 574 22.74 11.33 -4.36
C SER A 574 22.33 12.33 -5.45
N PHE A 575 22.74 12.09 -6.70
CA PHE A 575 22.33 12.85 -7.87
C PHE A 575 21.55 11.96 -8.80
N ASN A 576 20.38 12.43 -9.24
CA ASN A 576 19.49 11.69 -10.12
C ASN A 576 19.05 12.55 -11.29
N THR A 577 18.94 11.92 -12.45
CA THR A 577 18.54 12.54 -13.71
C THR A 577 17.48 11.69 -14.39
N LYS A 578 16.59 12.35 -15.14
CA LYS A 578 15.57 11.71 -15.96
C LYS A 578 15.39 12.47 -17.25
N PHE A 579 15.28 11.73 -18.33
CA PHE A 579 14.81 12.21 -19.62
C PHE A 579 13.57 11.43 -20.01
N ALA A 580 12.50 12.14 -20.38
CA ALA A 580 11.30 11.52 -20.91
C ALA A 580 10.84 12.26 -22.17
N THR A 581 10.17 11.56 -23.07
CA THR A 581 9.69 12.13 -24.32
C THR A 581 8.38 11.48 -24.76
N ARG A 582 7.55 12.26 -25.44
CA ARG A 582 6.35 11.79 -26.10
C ARG A 582 6.26 12.42 -27.48
N TYR A 583 5.98 11.59 -28.50
CA TYR A 583 5.77 12.03 -29.88
C TYR A 583 4.38 11.61 -30.36
N LYS A 584 3.56 12.58 -30.78
CA LYS A 584 2.25 12.37 -31.42
C LYS A 584 2.50 12.01 -32.89
N VAL A 585 2.40 10.73 -33.22
CA VAL A 585 2.50 10.26 -34.62
C VAL A 585 1.26 10.69 -35.41
N THR A 586 0.10 10.61 -34.75
CA THR A 586 -1.18 11.14 -35.19
C THR A 586 -1.95 11.67 -33.98
N ASP A 587 -3.09 12.33 -34.17
CA ASP A 587 -3.95 12.76 -33.06
C ASP A 587 -4.44 11.61 -32.19
N ASN A 588 -4.45 10.39 -32.71
CA ASN A 588 -4.94 9.21 -32.03
C ASN A 588 -3.83 8.24 -31.59
N PHE A 589 -2.58 8.48 -31.95
CA PHE A 589 -1.47 7.59 -31.67
C PHE A 589 -0.23 8.33 -31.19
N ASN A 590 0.19 8.05 -29.96
CA ASN A 590 1.37 8.60 -29.32
C ASN A 590 2.36 7.50 -28.98
N ILE A 591 3.65 7.77 -29.17
CA ILE A 591 4.77 6.96 -28.64
C ILE A 591 5.42 7.77 -27.51
N ARG A 592 5.82 7.08 -26.46
CA ARG A 592 6.50 7.69 -25.33
C ARG A 592 7.65 6.81 -24.83
N GLY A 593 8.65 7.43 -24.23
CA GLY A 593 9.76 6.69 -23.65
C GLY A 593 10.48 7.51 -22.61
N SER A 594 11.13 6.83 -21.67
CA SER A 594 11.94 7.47 -20.64
C SER A 594 13.19 6.66 -20.32
N ILE A 595 14.20 7.37 -19.85
CA ILE A 595 15.39 6.83 -19.19
C ILE A 595 15.68 7.69 -17.97
N GLY A 596 15.96 7.07 -16.83
CA GLY A 596 16.27 7.81 -15.62
C GLY A 596 17.01 6.99 -14.60
N THR A 597 17.67 7.69 -13.69
CA THR A 597 18.24 7.11 -12.48
C THR A 597 17.31 7.32 -11.31
N GLY A 598 17.35 6.41 -10.36
CA GLY A 598 16.61 6.51 -9.12
C GLY A 598 17.44 6.02 -7.95
N PHE A 599 17.00 6.34 -6.76
CA PHE A 599 17.62 5.85 -5.56
C PHE A 599 16.62 5.73 -4.41
N ARG A 600 17.00 4.96 -3.42
CA ARG A 600 16.36 4.88 -2.13
C ARG A 600 17.42 4.99 -1.03
N ALA A 601 17.20 5.87 -0.09
CA ALA A 601 18.00 5.91 1.13
C ALA A 601 17.71 4.66 1.98
N PRO A 602 18.69 4.00 2.60
CA PRO A 602 18.39 3.01 3.63
C PRO A 602 17.53 3.70 4.70
N SER A 603 16.43 3.10 5.09
CA SER A 603 15.56 3.72 6.09
C SER A 603 16.26 3.80 7.46
N LEU A 604 15.92 4.78 8.29
CA LEU A 604 16.40 4.83 9.67
C LEU A 604 16.04 3.56 10.43
N GLN A 605 14.91 2.97 10.10
CA GLN A 605 14.48 1.67 10.62
C GLN A 605 15.51 0.59 10.29
N GLN A 606 15.89 0.41 9.03
CA GLN A 606 16.87 -0.62 8.63
C GLN A 606 18.27 -0.41 9.23
N ILE A 607 18.71 0.84 9.33
CA ILE A 607 20.03 1.16 9.93
C ILE A 607 20.05 0.84 11.42
N ASN A 608 18.93 1.08 12.11
CA ASN A 608 18.88 1.15 13.57
C ASN A 608 18.04 0.03 14.21
N TYR A 609 17.40 -0.83 13.41
CA TYR A 609 16.58 -1.89 13.96
C TYR A 609 17.38 -2.79 14.88
N SER A 610 16.86 -3.00 16.08
CA SER A 610 17.45 -3.84 17.11
C SER A 610 16.34 -4.68 17.73
N SER A 611 16.48 -5.97 17.72
CA SER A 611 15.56 -6.89 18.38
C SER A 611 16.32 -8.09 18.85
N THR A 612 16.02 -8.55 20.05
CA THR A 612 16.58 -9.79 20.60
C THR A 612 15.41 -10.75 20.86
N PHE A 613 15.44 -11.90 20.22
CA PHE A 613 14.40 -12.92 20.40
C PHE A 613 15.02 -14.30 20.65
N THR A 614 14.23 -15.18 21.21
CA THR A 614 14.70 -16.52 21.57
C THR A 614 14.22 -17.55 20.57
N THR A 615 15.11 -18.37 20.07
CA THR A 615 14.80 -19.53 19.23
C THR A 615 15.35 -20.82 19.86
N VAL A 616 15.12 -21.93 19.21
CA VAL A 616 15.75 -23.21 19.56
C VAL A 616 16.57 -23.72 18.40
N GLN A 617 17.82 -23.98 18.64
CA GLN A 617 18.73 -24.55 17.67
C GLN A 617 19.38 -25.80 18.30
N GLY A 618 19.30 -26.94 17.59
CA GLY A 618 19.85 -28.19 18.08
C GLY A 618 19.33 -28.67 19.44
N GLY A 619 18.08 -28.29 19.79
CA GLY A 619 17.47 -28.65 21.09
C GLY A 619 17.83 -27.72 22.27
N THR A 620 18.67 -26.72 22.06
CA THR A 620 19.06 -25.70 23.08
C THR A 620 18.41 -24.35 22.80
N ILE A 621 18.16 -23.59 23.87
CA ILE A 621 17.65 -22.22 23.75
C ILE A 621 18.79 -21.34 23.25
N ALA A 622 18.56 -20.62 22.16
CA ALA A 622 19.49 -19.69 21.56
C ALA A 622 18.91 -18.28 21.50
N GLU A 623 19.66 -17.26 21.85
CA GLU A 623 19.29 -15.86 21.68
C GLU A 623 19.76 -15.36 20.32
N VAL A 624 18.82 -14.87 19.51
CA VAL A 624 19.05 -14.27 18.20
C VAL A 624 19.00 -12.77 18.31
N LYS A 625 20.03 -12.09 17.84
CA LYS A 625 20.13 -10.63 17.77
C LYS A 625 20.04 -10.17 16.33
N ILE A 626 19.00 -9.41 15.98
CA ILE A 626 19.06 -8.56 14.81
C ILE A 626 19.84 -7.32 15.22
N ALA A 627 21.06 -7.20 14.70
CA ALA A 627 22.02 -6.22 15.18
C ALA A 627 21.97 -4.95 14.34
N PRO A 628 21.84 -3.75 14.97
CA PRO A 628 21.92 -2.47 14.25
C PRO A 628 23.22 -2.36 13.44
N ASN A 629 23.15 -1.65 12.33
CA ASN A 629 24.25 -1.54 11.38
C ASN A 629 25.55 -0.97 11.99
N TYR A 630 25.45 -0.16 13.03
CA TYR A 630 26.58 0.45 13.75
C TYR A 630 27.10 -0.38 14.93
N SER A 631 26.47 -1.49 15.26
CA SER A 631 26.78 -2.29 16.45
C SER A 631 28.18 -2.95 16.38
N PRO A 632 28.79 -3.28 17.51
CA PRO A 632 30.04 -4.07 17.54
C PRO A 632 29.90 -5.42 16.82
N ILE A 633 28.74 -6.07 16.94
CA ILE A 633 28.44 -7.34 16.27
C ILE A 633 28.54 -7.19 14.76
N THR A 634 27.83 -6.20 14.19
CA THR A 634 27.79 -5.94 12.75
C THR A 634 29.15 -5.56 12.20
N LYS A 635 29.92 -4.75 12.95
CA LYS A 635 31.28 -4.37 12.57
C LYS A 635 32.24 -5.59 12.61
N ALA A 636 32.13 -6.45 13.62
CA ALA A 636 32.94 -7.66 13.71
C ALA A 636 32.67 -8.64 12.57
N ALA A 637 31.38 -8.73 12.13
CA ALA A 637 30.95 -9.49 10.97
C ALA A 637 31.46 -8.91 9.64
N GLY A 638 32.08 -7.72 9.64
CA GLY A 638 32.58 -7.06 8.42
C GLY A 638 31.49 -6.48 7.53
N ILE A 639 30.31 -6.22 8.07
CA ILE A 639 29.21 -5.56 7.34
C ILE A 639 29.51 -4.07 7.27
N PRO A 640 29.59 -3.47 6.07
CA PRO A 640 29.80 -2.03 5.92
C PRO A 640 28.55 -1.24 6.31
N SER A 641 28.73 0.06 6.57
CA SER A 641 27.60 0.96 6.76
C SER A 641 26.66 0.91 5.55
N LEU A 642 25.36 0.91 5.83
CA LEU A 642 24.35 0.89 4.77
C LEU A 642 24.46 2.16 3.93
N LYS A 643 24.33 1.99 2.63
CA LYS A 643 24.34 3.04 1.62
C LYS A 643 23.05 2.98 0.78
N GLN A 644 22.84 3.98 -0.02
CA GLN A 644 21.70 4.07 -0.93
C GLN A 644 21.61 2.87 -1.88
N GLU A 645 20.41 2.38 -2.10
CA GLU A 645 20.07 1.58 -3.28
C GLU A 645 20.01 2.50 -4.49
N ARG A 646 20.44 2.03 -5.65
CA ARG A 646 20.44 2.80 -6.90
C ARG A 646 19.69 2.05 -7.96
N SER A 647 18.92 2.78 -8.79
CA SER A 647 18.29 2.18 -9.95
C SER A 647 18.61 2.90 -11.25
N THR A 648 18.48 2.14 -12.34
CA THR A 648 18.37 2.67 -13.69
C THR A 648 17.09 2.12 -14.29
N ASN A 649 16.23 3.01 -14.74
CA ASN A 649 14.91 2.72 -15.26
C ASN A 649 14.85 3.05 -16.76
N TYR A 650 14.26 2.16 -17.53
CA TYR A 650 13.97 2.36 -18.94
C TYR A 650 12.49 2.08 -19.17
N SER A 651 11.82 2.92 -19.96
CA SER A 651 10.47 2.64 -20.41
C SER A 651 10.27 3.04 -21.86
N LEU A 652 9.44 2.26 -22.56
CA LEU A 652 9.01 2.53 -23.93
C LEU A 652 7.55 2.05 -24.05
N GLY A 653 6.68 2.94 -24.53
CA GLY A 653 5.28 2.60 -24.64
C GLY A 653 4.55 3.41 -25.70
N PHE A 654 3.27 3.10 -25.85
CA PHE A 654 2.40 3.84 -26.74
C PHE A 654 1.00 4.01 -26.13
N THR A 655 0.30 5.01 -26.64
CA THR A 655 -1.13 5.20 -26.44
C THR A 655 -1.82 5.28 -27.78
N PHE A 656 -2.87 4.46 -27.97
CA PHE A 656 -3.63 4.40 -29.20
C PHE A 656 -5.14 4.54 -28.92
N ARG A 657 -5.78 5.48 -29.62
CA ARG A 657 -7.19 5.81 -29.47
C ARG A 657 -7.88 5.78 -30.84
N PRO A 658 -8.14 4.57 -31.40
CA PRO A 658 -8.72 4.44 -32.75
C PRO A 658 -10.08 5.07 -32.89
N VAL A 659 -10.87 5.05 -31.80
CA VAL A 659 -12.18 5.71 -31.69
C VAL A 659 -12.31 6.37 -30.31
N PRO A 660 -13.18 7.37 -30.13
CA PRO A 660 -13.31 8.09 -28.87
C PRO A 660 -13.63 7.19 -27.66
N GLU A 661 -14.28 6.07 -27.89
CA GLU A 661 -14.71 5.13 -26.85
C GLU A 661 -13.61 4.13 -26.42
N LEU A 662 -12.56 3.94 -27.22
CA LEU A 662 -11.51 2.93 -26.99
C LEU A 662 -10.15 3.57 -26.80
N SER A 663 -9.50 3.25 -25.68
CA SER A 663 -8.12 3.61 -25.40
C SER A 663 -7.30 2.34 -25.14
N ILE A 664 -6.14 2.27 -25.73
CA ILE A 664 -5.16 1.19 -25.56
C ILE A 664 -3.84 1.83 -25.14
N THR A 665 -3.27 1.41 -24.02
CA THR A 665 -1.90 1.77 -23.62
C THR A 665 -1.12 0.50 -23.38
N ALA A 666 0.13 0.48 -23.84
CA ALA A 666 1.09 -0.58 -23.55
C ALA A 666 2.46 0.04 -23.27
N ASP A 667 3.06 -0.34 -22.13
CA ASP A 667 4.31 0.22 -21.64
C ASP A 667 5.26 -0.90 -21.21
N GLY A 668 6.30 -1.14 -22.00
CA GLY A 668 7.42 -2.01 -21.63
C GLY A 668 8.38 -1.27 -20.71
N TYR A 669 8.97 -1.99 -19.75
CA TYR A 669 9.91 -1.40 -18.79
C TYR A 669 11.05 -2.36 -18.43
N GLU A 670 12.19 -1.79 -18.04
CA GLU A 670 13.29 -2.48 -17.37
C GLU A 670 13.77 -1.64 -16.20
N ILE A 671 13.84 -2.25 -15.00
CA ILE A 671 14.29 -1.61 -13.76
C ILE A 671 15.45 -2.42 -13.19
N LYS A 672 16.65 -1.86 -13.24
CA LYS A 672 17.85 -2.44 -12.64
C LYS A 672 18.10 -1.78 -11.29
N VAL A 673 18.00 -2.56 -10.22
CA VAL A 673 18.31 -2.08 -8.86
C VAL A 673 19.62 -2.66 -8.40
N ARG A 674 20.50 -1.81 -7.90
CA ARG A 674 21.82 -2.17 -7.37
C ARG A 674 21.88 -1.88 -5.88
N ASP A 675 22.65 -2.70 -5.17
CA ASP A 675 22.89 -2.56 -3.72
C ASP A 675 21.59 -2.60 -2.89
N ARG A 676 20.59 -3.43 -3.27
CA ARG A 676 19.37 -3.60 -2.46
C ARG A 676 19.70 -4.04 -1.05
N VAL A 677 19.05 -3.40 -0.08
CA VAL A 677 19.16 -3.75 1.33
C VAL A 677 18.31 -4.98 1.59
N VAL A 678 18.92 -6.00 2.17
CA VAL A 678 18.26 -7.24 2.58
C VAL A 678 18.63 -7.57 4.02
N LEU A 679 17.76 -8.33 4.69
CA LEU A 679 18.07 -8.94 5.97
C LEU A 679 18.77 -10.27 5.73
N SER A 680 19.95 -10.49 6.32
CA SER A 680 20.73 -11.74 6.15
C SER A 680 20.06 -12.93 6.85
N GLY A 681 20.56 -14.12 6.61
CA GLY A 681 20.32 -15.26 7.48
C GLY A 681 21.04 -15.12 8.82
N GLN A 682 20.95 -16.16 9.67
CA GLN A 682 21.46 -16.17 11.05
C GLN A 682 22.81 -16.89 11.14
N PHE A 683 23.80 -16.22 11.73
CA PHE A 683 25.15 -16.73 11.94
C PHE A 683 25.38 -17.10 13.41
N SER A 684 25.86 -18.31 13.64
CA SER A 684 26.07 -18.86 14.99
C SER A 684 27.38 -18.42 15.63
N ALA A 685 27.33 -18.16 16.93
CA ALA A 685 28.54 -17.93 17.77
C ALA A 685 29.45 -19.18 17.88
N ASP A 686 28.88 -20.36 17.61
CA ASP A 686 29.60 -21.66 17.70
C ASP A 686 30.11 -22.11 16.32
N ASP A 687 29.90 -21.36 15.25
CA ASP A 687 30.43 -21.68 13.93
C ASP A 687 31.93 -21.37 13.86
N THR A 688 32.75 -22.42 13.98
CA THR A 688 34.22 -22.34 13.97
C THR A 688 34.80 -21.96 12.59
N THR A 689 34.02 -21.90 11.55
CA THR A 689 34.43 -21.49 10.20
C THR A 689 34.39 -19.98 10.04
N LEU A 690 33.69 -19.28 10.94
CA LEU A 690 33.57 -17.82 10.93
C LEU A 690 34.83 -17.14 11.46
N ASP A 691 34.98 -15.86 11.13
CA ASP A 691 36.06 -15.02 11.65
C ASP A 691 36.06 -15.05 13.19
N PRO A 692 37.20 -15.43 13.88
CA PRO A 692 37.24 -15.54 15.33
C PRO A 692 36.89 -14.23 16.05
N SER A 693 37.13 -13.06 15.47
CA SER A 693 36.75 -11.78 16.08
C SER A 693 35.23 -11.61 16.13
N PHE A 694 34.52 -12.17 15.17
CA PHE A 694 33.09 -12.12 15.15
C PHE A 694 32.45 -13.08 16.15
N THR A 695 32.86 -14.36 16.16
CA THR A 695 32.35 -15.36 17.12
C THR A 695 32.66 -14.96 18.57
N THR A 696 33.90 -14.51 18.86
CA THR A 696 34.28 -13.99 20.18
C THR A 696 33.39 -12.78 20.57
N THR A 697 33.03 -11.88 19.65
CA THR A 697 32.16 -10.75 19.93
C THR A 697 30.77 -11.23 20.32
N LEU A 698 30.22 -12.22 19.60
CA LEU A 698 28.92 -12.81 19.93
C LEU A 698 28.93 -13.45 21.31
N GLN A 699 29.96 -14.27 21.62
CA GLN A 699 30.11 -14.95 22.89
C GLN A 699 30.24 -13.96 24.07
N ASN A 700 31.05 -12.91 23.92
CA ASN A 700 31.20 -11.85 24.92
C ASN A 700 29.91 -11.10 25.21
N LEU A 701 29.06 -10.94 24.21
CA LEU A 701 27.75 -10.30 24.31
C LEU A 701 26.62 -11.29 24.65
N ARG A 702 26.94 -12.57 24.83
CA ARG A 702 25.98 -13.66 25.11
C ARG A 702 24.90 -13.79 24.02
N VAL A 703 25.26 -13.56 22.79
CA VAL A 703 24.40 -13.72 21.61
C VAL A 703 24.75 -15.03 20.94
N SER A 704 23.79 -15.92 20.82
CA SER A 704 24.00 -17.24 20.18
C SER A 704 23.98 -17.13 18.66
N LEU A 705 23.10 -16.29 18.12
CA LEU A 705 22.92 -16.10 16.69
C LEU A 705 22.81 -14.61 16.38
N ALA A 706 23.36 -14.17 15.25
CA ALA A 706 23.25 -12.78 14.80
C ALA A 706 22.77 -12.70 13.34
N GLN A 707 21.99 -11.65 13.06
CA GLN A 707 21.41 -11.33 11.76
C GLN A 707 21.56 -9.83 11.47
N PHE A 708 21.70 -9.45 10.19
CA PHE A 708 22.10 -8.08 9.82
C PHE A 708 21.34 -7.60 8.59
N PHE A 709 21.16 -6.26 8.52
CA PHE A 709 20.85 -5.60 7.26
C PHE A 709 22.13 -5.30 6.47
N ALA A 710 22.13 -5.60 5.17
CA ALA A 710 23.27 -5.36 4.28
C ALA A 710 22.82 -4.98 2.87
N ASN A 711 23.62 -4.13 2.20
CA ASN A 711 23.47 -3.83 0.77
C ASN A 711 24.06 -5.00 -0.05
N ALA A 712 23.26 -5.97 -0.40
CA ALA A 712 23.78 -7.23 -0.91
C ALA A 712 23.28 -7.65 -2.29
N VAL A 713 22.08 -7.26 -2.72
CA VAL A 713 21.43 -7.86 -3.89
C VAL A 713 21.29 -6.88 -5.03
N ASN A 714 21.66 -7.31 -6.24
CA ASN A 714 21.35 -6.62 -7.48
C ASN A 714 20.25 -7.38 -8.22
N THR A 715 19.21 -6.67 -8.64
CA THR A 715 18.08 -7.26 -9.38
C THR A 715 17.89 -6.55 -10.72
N ASP A 716 17.36 -7.31 -11.67
CA ASP A 716 16.88 -6.82 -12.96
C ASP A 716 15.42 -7.27 -13.13
N ASN A 717 14.50 -6.31 -13.25
CA ASN A 717 13.08 -6.57 -13.43
C ASN A 717 12.61 -5.98 -14.76
N LYS A 718 12.08 -6.83 -15.64
CA LYS A 718 11.53 -6.47 -16.94
C LYS A 718 10.05 -6.78 -16.98
N GLY A 719 9.30 -5.95 -17.68
CA GLY A 719 7.88 -6.25 -17.82
C GLY A 719 7.16 -5.41 -18.85
N LEU A 720 5.87 -5.71 -18.98
CA LEU A 720 4.93 -5.05 -19.87
C LEU A 720 3.63 -4.78 -19.12
N ASP A 721 3.22 -3.53 -19.08
CA ASP A 721 1.92 -3.10 -18.58
C ASP A 721 0.97 -2.82 -19.74
N ILE A 722 -0.26 -3.34 -19.71
CA ILE A 722 -1.29 -3.14 -20.73
C ILE A 722 -2.56 -2.64 -20.05
N VAL A 723 -3.17 -1.59 -20.60
CA VAL A 723 -4.52 -1.12 -20.23
C VAL A 723 -5.33 -0.92 -21.50
N ILE A 724 -6.49 -1.56 -21.57
CA ILE A 724 -7.50 -1.38 -22.64
C ILE A 724 -8.80 -0.98 -21.98
N ASP A 725 -9.29 0.21 -22.26
CA ASP A 725 -10.55 0.73 -21.73
C ASP A 725 -11.49 1.09 -22.89
N TYR A 726 -12.57 0.32 -23.02
CA TYR A 726 -13.68 0.60 -23.90
C TYR A 726 -14.89 1.06 -23.09
N ASN A 727 -15.41 2.25 -23.42
CA ASN A 727 -16.52 2.87 -22.70
C ASN A 727 -17.46 3.53 -23.68
N LYS A 728 -18.64 2.97 -23.83
CA LYS A 728 -19.64 3.45 -24.77
C LYS A 728 -21.00 3.64 -24.11
N SER A 729 -21.56 4.84 -24.24
CA SER A 729 -22.93 5.15 -23.86
C SER A 729 -23.82 5.21 -25.12
N PHE A 730 -25.02 4.63 -25.06
CA PHE A 730 -26.01 4.63 -26.11
C PHE A 730 -27.42 4.59 -25.50
N ASN A 731 -28.25 5.56 -25.85
CA ASN A 731 -29.53 5.82 -25.20
C ASN A 731 -29.32 5.88 -23.65
N ASP A 732 -30.12 5.09 -22.90
CA ASP A 732 -30.03 4.96 -21.44
C ASP A 732 -29.02 3.90 -20.98
N ASN A 733 -28.23 3.33 -21.90
CA ASN A 733 -27.31 2.23 -21.58
C ASN A 733 -25.86 2.70 -21.65
N ARG A 734 -25.01 2.08 -20.83
CA ARG A 734 -23.55 2.23 -20.86
C ARG A 734 -22.91 0.86 -20.75
N ILE A 735 -21.96 0.59 -21.62
CA ILE A 735 -21.08 -0.56 -21.55
C ILE A 735 -19.67 -0.06 -21.29
N ARG A 736 -19.00 -0.66 -20.32
CA ARG A 736 -17.58 -0.50 -20.09
C ARG A 736 -16.89 -1.85 -20.06
N LEU A 737 -15.81 -1.99 -20.81
CA LEU A 737 -14.95 -3.15 -20.80
C LEU A 737 -13.54 -2.66 -20.46
N LEU A 738 -13.04 -3.05 -19.30
CA LEU A 738 -11.71 -2.67 -18.85
C LEU A 738 -10.84 -3.93 -18.75
N PHE A 739 -9.75 -3.96 -19.50
CA PHE A 739 -8.68 -4.93 -19.34
C PHE A 739 -7.44 -4.24 -18.80
N THR A 740 -6.84 -4.81 -17.75
CA THR A 740 -5.55 -4.37 -17.20
C THR A 740 -4.64 -5.58 -17.02
N GLY A 741 -3.37 -5.46 -17.37
CA GLY A 741 -2.42 -6.55 -17.25
C GLY A 741 -1.01 -6.07 -16.95
N ASN A 742 -0.30 -6.83 -16.12
CA ASN A 742 1.13 -6.71 -15.89
C ASN A 742 1.77 -8.07 -16.10
N PHE A 743 2.78 -8.12 -16.93
CA PHE A 743 3.63 -9.27 -17.22
C PHE A 743 5.04 -8.89 -16.83
N GLN A 744 5.69 -9.65 -15.94
CA GLN A 744 7.00 -9.29 -15.42
C GLN A 744 7.88 -10.50 -15.16
N HIS A 745 9.18 -10.26 -15.24
CA HIS A 745 10.20 -11.23 -14.88
C HIS A 745 11.32 -10.54 -14.10
N MET A 746 11.51 -10.94 -12.84
CA MET A 746 12.58 -10.47 -11.99
C MET A 746 13.66 -11.54 -11.86
N LYS A 747 14.92 -11.15 -11.93
CA LYS A 747 16.06 -12.01 -11.64
C LYS A 747 17.02 -11.31 -10.66
N ILE A 748 17.73 -12.12 -9.88
CA ILE A 748 18.91 -11.67 -9.13
C ILE A 748 20.11 -11.77 -10.07
N ASP A 749 20.73 -10.61 -10.36
CA ASP A 749 21.91 -10.56 -11.21
C ASP A 749 23.19 -10.90 -10.44
N LYS A 750 23.26 -10.47 -9.19
CA LYS A 750 24.45 -10.61 -8.36
C LYS A 750 24.11 -10.51 -6.88
N ILE A 751 24.77 -11.30 -6.05
CA ILE A 751 24.82 -11.15 -4.61
C ILE A 751 26.21 -10.70 -4.21
N ASN A 752 26.32 -9.60 -3.46
CA ASN A 752 27.57 -9.05 -2.93
C ASN A 752 27.73 -9.55 -1.50
N TYR A 753 28.46 -10.61 -1.31
CA TYR A 753 28.70 -11.20 0.00
C TYR A 753 29.74 -10.39 0.81
N PRO A 754 29.50 -10.14 2.11
CA PRO A 754 30.54 -9.60 2.99
C PRO A 754 31.73 -10.56 3.08
N PRO A 755 32.97 -10.10 2.94
CA PRO A 755 34.15 -10.99 2.89
C PRO A 755 34.30 -11.92 4.09
N LYS A 756 33.99 -11.45 5.30
CA LYS A 756 34.11 -12.24 6.54
C LYS A 756 32.99 -13.28 6.73
N LEU A 757 31.90 -13.18 5.95
CA LEU A 757 30.74 -14.08 5.98
C LEU A 757 30.59 -14.85 4.67
N SER A 758 31.69 -15.06 3.94
CA SER A 758 31.66 -15.69 2.62
C SER A 758 32.92 -16.49 2.31
N THR A 759 33.63 -16.94 3.35
CA THR A 759 34.86 -17.73 3.23
C THR A 759 34.56 -19.18 2.80
N THR A 760 33.35 -19.67 3.08
CA THR A 760 32.85 -20.99 2.66
C THR A 760 31.56 -20.81 1.85
N ASP A 761 31.18 -21.82 1.07
CA ASP A 761 29.92 -21.79 0.34
C ASP A 761 28.72 -21.83 1.29
N LEU A 762 28.81 -22.59 2.38
CA LEU A 762 27.78 -22.59 3.43
C LEU A 762 27.54 -21.21 4.02
N GLN A 763 28.59 -20.40 4.27
CA GLN A 763 28.44 -19.04 4.78
C GLN A 763 27.74 -18.13 3.76
N LYS A 764 28.04 -18.24 2.45
CA LYS A 764 27.36 -17.49 1.39
C LYS A 764 25.88 -17.86 1.33
N GLU A 765 25.58 -19.15 1.38
CA GLU A 765 24.24 -19.67 1.39
C GLU A 765 23.48 -19.28 2.67
N THR A 766 24.13 -19.30 3.85
CA THR A 766 23.57 -18.80 5.10
C THR A 766 23.28 -17.31 5.02
N PHE A 767 24.13 -16.53 4.34
CA PHE A 767 23.93 -15.07 4.22
C PHE A 767 22.66 -14.72 3.45
N LEU A 768 22.34 -15.45 2.38
CA LEU A 768 21.09 -15.29 1.61
C LEU A 768 20.72 -16.64 0.99
N SER A 769 19.94 -17.42 1.74
CA SER A 769 19.55 -18.78 1.35
C SER A 769 18.70 -18.80 0.07
N ASP A 770 18.60 -19.96 -0.57
CA ASP A 770 17.75 -20.16 -1.74
C ASP A 770 16.30 -19.77 -1.46
N ARG A 771 15.83 -20.03 -0.25
CA ARG A 771 14.51 -19.65 0.24
C ARG A 771 14.34 -18.13 0.26
N GLU A 772 15.28 -17.38 0.83
CA GLU A 772 15.23 -15.91 0.88
C GLU A 772 15.31 -15.28 -0.52
N GLN A 773 16.13 -15.85 -1.41
CA GLN A 773 16.18 -15.43 -2.81
C GLN A 773 14.82 -15.61 -3.49
N LYS A 774 14.11 -16.72 -3.22
CA LYS A 774 12.76 -16.93 -3.77
C LYS A 774 11.75 -15.90 -3.27
N PHE A 775 11.83 -15.45 -2.02
CA PHE A 775 10.97 -14.41 -1.49
C PHE A 775 11.15 -13.07 -2.23
N ILE A 776 12.37 -12.72 -2.62
CA ILE A 776 12.65 -11.53 -3.43
C ILE A 776 12.02 -11.70 -4.83
N LEU A 777 12.21 -12.85 -5.47
CA LEU A 777 11.73 -13.11 -6.83
C LEU A 777 10.20 -13.29 -6.92
N ALA A 778 9.59 -13.77 -5.84
CA ALA A 778 8.15 -14.03 -5.74
C ALA A 778 7.35 -12.88 -5.13
N SER A 779 7.93 -11.67 -5.04
CA SER A 779 7.27 -10.48 -4.47
C SER A 779 5.99 -10.09 -5.22
N ALA A 780 5.84 -10.47 -6.49
CA ALA A 780 4.61 -10.38 -7.26
C ALA A 780 4.50 -11.56 -8.23
N PRO A 781 3.27 -11.95 -8.64
CA PRO A 781 3.08 -12.92 -9.71
C PRO A 781 3.75 -12.45 -11.02
N PRO A 782 4.35 -13.34 -11.81
CA PRO A 782 4.93 -12.98 -13.10
C PRO A 782 3.87 -12.49 -14.11
N GLU A 783 2.64 -12.98 -14.00
CA GLU A 783 1.50 -12.48 -14.76
C GLU A 783 0.36 -12.14 -13.80
N LYS A 784 -0.18 -10.94 -13.93
CA LYS A 784 -1.44 -10.53 -13.31
C LYS A 784 -2.25 -9.74 -14.31
N PHE A 785 -3.46 -10.19 -14.62
CA PHE A 785 -4.37 -9.43 -15.46
C PHE A 785 -5.81 -9.52 -14.96
N SER A 786 -6.57 -8.49 -15.27
CA SER A 786 -7.96 -8.38 -14.87
C SER A 786 -8.81 -7.92 -16.05
N PHE A 787 -9.95 -8.56 -16.26
CA PHE A 787 -10.98 -8.16 -17.20
C PHE A 787 -12.27 -7.82 -16.45
N SER A 788 -12.76 -6.59 -16.62
CA SER A 788 -13.90 -6.06 -15.86
C SER A 788 -14.97 -5.54 -16.82
N PRO A 789 -15.94 -6.38 -17.24
CA PRO A 789 -17.14 -5.92 -17.94
C PRO A 789 -18.14 -5.31 -16.97
N GLU A 790 -18.72 -4.18 -17.35
CA GLU A 790 -19.76 -3.45 -16.63
C GLU A 790 -20.86 -3.01 -17.60
N PHE A 791 -22.10 -3.24 -17.24
CA PHE A 791 -23.27 -2.74 -17.94
C PHE A 791 -24.12 -1.91 -16.98
N SER A 792 -24.47 -0.71 -17.39
CA SER A 792 -25.38 0.18 -16.65
C SER A 792 -26.58 0.56 -17.51
N ARG A 793 -27.75 0.59 -16.91
CA ARG A 793 -28.98 1.08 -17.54
C ARG A 793 -29.82 1.85 -16.53
N LYS A 794 -30.01 3.17 -16.76
CA LYS A 794 -30.72 4.06 -15.82
C LYS A 794 -30.17 3.92 -14.39
N SER A 795 -30.96 3.32 -13.50
CA SER A 795 -30.66 3.19 -12.07
C SER A 795 -29.88 1.93 -11.70
N PHE A 796 -29.71 0.96 -12.58
CA PHE A 796 -29.01 -0.26 -12.22
C PHE A 796 -27.68 -0.41 -12.94
N THR A 797 -26.74 -1.03 -12.25
CA THR A 797 -25.43 -1.43 -12.79
C THR A 797 -25.18 -2.88 -12.39
N VAL A 798 -24.72 -3.68 -13.34
CA VAL A 798 -24.20 -5.03 -13.09
C VAL A 798 -22.80 -5.11 -13.66
N GLY A 799 -21.92 -5.73 -12.91
CA GLY A 799 -20.54 -5.94 -13.34
C GLY A 799 -19.96 -7.23 -12.82
N ALA A 800 -18.91 -7.64 -13.52
CA ALA A 800 -18.04 -8.73 -13.08
C ALA A 800 -16.59 -8.30 -13.20
N ARG A 801 -15.71 -9.00 -12.48
CA ARG A 801 -14.26 -8.86 -12.60
C ARG A 801 -13.65 -10.25 -12.58
N PHE A 802 -12.83 -10.53 -13.56
CA PHE A 802 -12.07 -11.78 -13.68
C PHE A 802 -10.59 -11.42 -13.52
N THR A 803 -9.95 -11.87 -12.43
CA THR A 803 -8.54 -11.56 -12.15
C THR A 803 -7.74 -12.86 -12.12
N TYR A 804 -6.75 -12.94 -13.00
CA TYR A 804 -5.79 -14.03 -13.05
C TYR A 804 -4.50 -13.63 -12.32
N PHE A 805 -4.02 -14.53 -11.48
CA PHE A 805 -2.74 -14.46 -10.80
C PHE A 805 -1.88 -15.63 -11.29
N GLY A 806 -0.71 -15.32 -11.85
CA GLY A 806 0.22 -16.31 -12.39
C GLY A 806 0.82 -17.25 -11.34
N LYS A 807 1.53 -18.24 -11.81
CA LYS A 807 2.22 -19.23 -10.98
C LYS A 807 3.29 -18.57 -10.09
N ILE A 808 3.35 -18.98 -8.83
CA ILE A 808 4.40 -18.59 -7.88
C ILE A 808 5.11 -19.84 -7.37
N LEU A 809 6.43 -19.74 -7.24
CA LEU A 809 7.28 -20.77 -6.65
C LEU A 809 7.93 -20.24 -5.39
N LEU A 810 7.71 -20.92 -4.26
CA LEU A 810 8.40 -20.68 -2.99
C LEU A 810 9.14 -21.94 -2.53
N TYR A 811 10.03 -21.76 -1.56
CA TYR A 811 10.72 -22.86 -0.88
C TYR A 811 10.36 -22.89 0.60
N GLY A 812 10.26 -24.09 1.18
CA GLY A 812 10.18 -24.29 2.61
C GLY A 812 11.56 -24.18 3.29
N TYR A 813 11.58 -24.52 4.57
CA TYR A 813 12.83 -24.49 5.35
C TYR A 813 13.74 -25.70 5.11
N GLY A 814 13.25 -26.77 4.49
CA GLY A 814 13.94 -28.05 4.49
C GLY A 814 13.85 -28.80 5.83
N ALA A 815 14.27 -30.02 5.88
CA ALA A 815 14.30 -30.81 7.11
C ALA A 815 15.35 -30.34 8.12
N ASP A 816 16.39 -29.67 7.67
CA ASP A 816 17.43 -29.05 8.48
C ASP A 816 17.07 -27.64 9.01
N GLY A 817 16.00 -27.06 8.51
CA GLY A 817 15.54 -25.73 8.91
C GLY A 817 16.36 -24.55 8.37
N LEU A 818 17.30 -24.78 7.44
CA LEU A 818 18.23 -23.76 6.95
C LEU A 818 17.71 -22.99 5.72
N GLY A 819 16.82 -23.60 4.94
CA GLY A 819 16.33 -23.01 3.68
C GLY A 819 17.39 -22.97 2.57
N ILE A 820 18.49 -23.70 2.73
CA ILE A 820 19.58 -23.89 1.77
C ILE A 820 19.35 -25.18 1.02
N ASN A 821 19.20 -25.12 -0.31
CA ASN A 821 18.83 -26.29 -1.13
C ASN A 821 17.79 -27.19 -0.40
N PRO A 822 16.68 -26.61 0.04
CA PRO A 822 15.84 -27.22 1.05
C PRO A 822 15.25 -28.55 0.56
N GLN A 823 15.48 -29.61 1.32
CA GLN A 823 15.04 -30.96 1.03
C GLN A 823 14.24 -31.51 2.21
N VAL A 824 13.24 -32.33 1.92
CA VAL A 824 12.43 -33.03 2.93
C VAL A 824 12.25 -34.49 2.55
N PRO A 825 12.10 -35.39 3.53
CA PRO A 825 11.83 -36.80 3.28
C PRO A 825 10.58 -37.06 2.44
N SER A 826 10.67 -37.92 1.47
CA SER A 826 9.56 -38.31 0.60
C SER A 826 8.51 -39.15 1.33
N ASP A 827 7.24 -38.97 0.98
CA ASP A 827 6.14 -39.81 1.47
C ASP A 827 6.28 -41.28 1.05
N ALA A 828 6.90 -41.56 -0.10
CA ALA A 828 7.06 -42.88 -0.63
C ALA A 828 8.19 -43.68 0.06
N ASP A 829 9.29 -42.99 0.34
CA ASP A 829 10.46 -43.56 1.06
C ASP A 829 11.11 -42.41 1.87
N GLY A 830 10.98 -42.48 3.18
CA GLY A 830 11.54 -41.49 4.09
C GLY A 830 13.08 -41.36 4.08
N ASN A 831 13.78 -42.30 3.42
CA ASN A 831 15.22 -42.21 3.21
C ASN A 831 15.61 -41.46 1.92
N VAL A 832 14.61 -41.17 1.06
CA VAL A 832 14.79 -40.41 -0.18
C VAL A 832 14.24 -38.99 0.04
N ASN A 833 15.06 -38.01 -0.14
CA ASN A 833 14.66 -36.60 -0.04
C ASN A 833 14.13 -36.09 -1.38
N VAL A 834 13.14 -35.19 -1.31
CA VAL A 834 12.62 -34.37 -2.43
C VAL A 834 12.77 -32.91 -2.11
N PRO A 835 12.85 -32.03 -3.13
CA PRO A 835 12.92 -30.58 -2.90
C PRO A 835 11.71 -30.07 -2.10
N ASP A 836 11.95 -29.31 -1.03
CA ASP A 836 10.91 -28.62 -0.25
C ASP A 836 10.44 -27.36 -1.00
N GLN A 837 9.69 -27.60 -2.06
CA GLN A 837 9.30 -26.63 -3.06
C GLN A 837 7.78 -26.55 -3.18
N TYR A 838 7.22 -25.36 -3.01
CA TYR A 838 5.78 -25.09 -3.08
C TYR A 838 5.43 -24.44 -4.41
N ASN A 839 4.68 -25.17 -5.22
CA ASN A 839 4.22 -24.72 -6.53
C ASN A 839 2.78 -24.22 -6.43
N TYR A 840 2.61 -22.91 -6.29
CA TYR A 840 1.31 -22.26 -6.35
C TYR A 840 0.94 -22.02 -7.82
N SER A 841 0.08 -22.88 -8.37
CA SER A 841 -0.38 -22.78 -9.77
C SER A 841 -1.15 -21.50 -10.04
N GLY A 842 -1.21 -21.08 -11.30
CA GLY A 842 -2.00 -19.91 -11.69
C GLY A 842 -3.48 -20.07 -11.33
N LYS A 843 -4.09 -19.03 -10.77
CA LYS A 843 -5.49 -19.04 -10.31
C LYS A 843 -6.24 -17.84 -10.89
N MET A 844 -7.53 -18.04 -11.17
CA MET A 844 -8.44 -16.98 -11.58
C MET A 844 -9.56 -16.82 -10.55
N THR A 845 -9.69 -15.60 -10.00
CA THR A 845 -10.83 -15.23 -9.16
C THR A 845 -11.87 -14.50 -10.01
N SER A 846 -13.13 -14.62 -9.61
CA SER A 846 -14.26 -13.96 -10.28
C SER A 846 -15.10 -13.23 -9.24
N ASP A 847 -15.24 -11.92 -9.40
CA ASP A 847 -16.08 -11.08 -8.56
C ASP A 847 -17.32 -10.70 -9.38
N VAL A 848 -18.48 -10.60 -8.71
CA VAL A 848 -19.74 -10.16 -9.33
C VAL A 848 -20.44 -9.18 -8.42
N TYR A 849 -21.07 -8.16 -9.00
CA TYR A 849 -21.84 -7.21 -8.22
C TYR A 849 -23.03 -6.68 -8.99
N PHE A 850 -24.04 -6.25 -8.23
CA PHE A 850 -25.20 -5.54 -8.68
C PHE A 850 -25.37 -4.28 -7.85
N ALA A 851 -25.54 -3.13 -8.47
CA ALA A 851 -25.81 -1.85 -7.81
C ALA A 851 -27.10 -1.23 -8.32
N TYR A 852 -27.90 -0.69 -7.43
CA TYR A 852 -29.15 -0.03 -7.74
C TYR A 852 -29.25 1.34 -7.07
N LYS A 853 -29.52 2.38 -7.85
CA LYS A 853 -29.72 3.75 -7.41
C LYS A 853 -31.22 4.02 -7.31
N PHE A 854 -31.76 4.00 -6.11
CA PHE A 854 -33.19 4.20 -5.85
C PHE A 854 -33.60 5.64 -6.20
N ASN A 855 -32.76 6.60 -5.85
CA ASN A 855 -32.92 8.01 -6.15
C ASN A 855 -31.55 8.71 -6.08
N LYS A 856 -31.51 10.05 -6.14
CA LYS A 856 -30.27 10.81 -6.06
C LYS A 856 -29.57 10.70 -4.70
N ALA A 857 -30.36 10.43 -3.64
CA ALA A 857 -29.88 10.40 -2.26
C ALA A 857 -29.52 8.98 -1.77
N PHE A 858 -29.98 7.91 -2.44
CA PHE A 858 -29.82 6.56 -1.90
C PHE A 858 -29.47 5.53 -2.98
N HIS A 859 -28.43 4.75 -2.72
CA HIS A 859 -28.05 3.63 -3.56
C HIS A 859 -27.62 2.43 -2.71
N VAL A 860 -27.73 1.24 -3.28
CA VAL A 860 -27.32 -0.03 -2.65
C VAL A 860 -26.52 -0.84 -3.67
N SER A 861 -25.46 -1.48 -3.22
CA SER A 861 -24.75 -2.51 -3.97
C SER A 861 -24.64 -3.81 -3.15
N ILE A 862 -24.78 -4.94 -3.86
CA ILE A 862 -24.63 -6.28 -3.31
C ILE A 862 -23.75 -7.09 -4.24
N GLY A 863 -23.02 -8.03 -3.72
CA GLY A 863 -22.18 -8.88 -4.57
C GLY A 863 -21.41 -9.94 -3.82
N SER A 864 -20.53 -10.57 -4.57
CA SER A 864 -19.59 -11.55 -4.05
C SER A 864 -18.23 -11.38 -4.70
N ASP A 865 -17.21 -11.22 -3.88
CA ASP A 865 -15.82 -11.36 -4.31
C ASP A 865 -15.47 -12.86 -4.32
N ASN A 866 -14.68 -13.29 -5.30
CA ASN A 866 -14.24 -14.67 -5.47
C ASN A 866 -15.41 -15.68 -5.40
N VAL A 867 -16.43 -15.47 -6.21
CA VAL A 867 -17.72 -16.20 -6.17
C VAL A 867 -17.56 -17.72 -6.30
N PHE A 868 -16.50 -18.21 -6.94
CA PHE A 868 -16.21 -19.63 -7.11
C PHE A 868 -15.37 -20.23 -5.95
N ASN A 869 -15.09 -19.48 -4.90
CA ASN A 869 -14.35 -19.94 -3.73
C ASN A 869 -12.96 -20.50 -4.06
N VAL A 870 -12.21 -19.82 -4.91
CA VAL A 870 -10.86 -20.22 -5.33
C VAL A 870 -9.86 -19.92 -4.22
N HIS A 871 -8.98 -20.88 -3.94
CA HIS A 871 -7.87 -20.76 -3.00
C HIS A 871 -6.53 -20.97 -3.71
N PRO A 872 -5.42 -20.48 -3.14
CA PRO A 872 -4.08 -20.95 -3.52
C PRO A 872 -3.94 -22.47 -3.33
N ASP A 873 -2.94 -23.05 -3.93
CA ASP A 873 -2.57 -24.43 -3.62
C ASP A 873 -2.03 -24.52 -2.17
N LEU A 874 -2.14 -25.68 -1.54
CA LEU A 874 -1.62 -25.88 -0.20
C LEU A 874 -0.08 -25.89 -0.18
N GLY A 875 0.51 -25.36 0.89
CA GLY A 875 1.98 -25.22 1.07
C GLY A 875 2.64 -26.54 1.42
N TYR A 876 2.79 -27.44 0.45
CA TYR A 876 3.60 -28.66 0.61
C TYR A 876 4.34 -29.01 -0.68
N ALA A 877 5.45 -29.72 -0.52
CA ALA A 877 6.25 -30.21 -1.63
C ALA A 877 5.59 -31.43 -2.30
N HIS A 878 5.76 -31.53 -3.61
CA HIS A 878 5.28 -32.70 -4.35
C HIS A 878 5.97 -33.98 -3.84
N GLY A 879 5.17 -34.97 -3.39
CA GLY A 879 5.67 -36.20 -2.82
C GLY A 879 6.12 -36.14 -1.36
N ALA A 880 5.85 -35.02 -0.66
CA ALA A 880 6.19 -34.84 0.75
C ALA A 880 5.07 -34.11 1.53
N LYS A 881 3.83 -34.55 1.38
CA LYS A 881 2.67 -33.97 2.08
C LYS A 881 2.73 -34.14 3.61
N TYR A 882 3.50 -35.10 4.13
CA TYR A 882 3.71 -35.30 5.56
C TYR A 882 4.67 -34.24 6.16
N TRP A 883 5.40 -33.52 5.30
CA TRP A 883 6.18 -32.34 5.62
C TRP A 883 5.46 -31.04 5.22
N ALA A 884 4.13 -31.08 5.07
CA ALA A 884 3.35 -29.93 4.71
C ALA A 884 3.51 -28.80 5.73
N TYR A 885 3.32 -27.55 5.24
CA TYR A 885 3.30 -26.34 6.04
C TYR A 885 4.62 -26.01 6.75
N ASN A 886 5.74 -26.50 6.20
CA ASN A 886 7.09 -26.13 6.63
C ASN A 886 7.50 -24.76 6.04
N ASN A 887 6.56 -23.82 6.08
CA ASN A 887 6.68 -22.46 5.54
C ASN A 887 6.80 -21.41 6.67
N GLU A 888 6.86 -20.13 6.33
CA GLU A 888 7.07 -19.04 7.28
C GLU A 888 5.99 -18.96 8.36
N THR A 889 4.74 -19.17 7.99
CA THR A 889 3.61 -19.03 8.92
C THR A 889 3.21 -20.34 9.60
N GLY A 890 3.73 -21.46 9.11
CA GLY A 890 3.31 -22.80 9.54
C GLY A 890 1.85 -23.11 9.23
N GLY A 891 1.22 -22.32 8.38
CA GLY A 891 -0.16 -22.47 7.95
C GLY A 891 -0.29 -23.16 6.58
N PRO A 892 -1.53 -23.46 6.15
CA PRO A 892 -1.77 -24.16 4.88
C PRO A 892 -1.42 -23.35 3.65
N PHE A 893 -1.35 -22.03 3.77
CA PHE A 893 -1.09 -21.09 2.67
C PHE A 893 0.02 -20.12 3.02
N ASP A 894 0.85 -19.81 2.04
CA ASP A 894 1.71 -18.63 2.09
C ASP A 894 0.95 -17.40 1.59
N ALA A 895 1.50 -16.21 1.86
CA ALA A 895 0.98 -14.93 1.36
C ALA A 895 1.23 -14.80 -0.15
N VAL A 896 0.45 -15.49 -0.97
CA VAL A 896 0.57 -15.53 -2.42
C VAL A 896 -0.72 -15.14 -3.11
N GLN A 897 -0.62 -14.63 -4.32
CA GLN A 897 -1.72 -14.41 -5.26
C GLN A 897 -2.88 -13.61 -4.65
N MET A 898 -4.08 -14.24 -4.48
CA MET A 898 -5.30 -13.59 -4.03
C MET A 898 -5.52 -13.62 -2.50
N GLY A 899 -4.59 -14.16 -1.73
CA GLY A 899 -4.79 -14.46 -0.30
C GLY A 899 -5.57 -15.74 -0.06
N SER A 900 -5.79 -16.10 1.21
CA SER A 900 -6.26 -17.43 1.63
C SER A 900 -7.78 -17.57 1.83
N ASN A 901 -8.56 -16.48 1.83
CA ASN A 901 -9.88 -16.46 2.47
C ASN A 901 -11.06 -17.01 1.66
N GLY A 902 -10.93 -17.18 0.34
CA GLY A 902 -12.02 -17.69 -0.49
C GLY A 902 -13.14 -16.68 -0.77
N ARG A 903 -14.39 -17.16 -0.84
CA ARG A 903 -15.57 -16.38 -1.24
C ARG A 903 -16.03 -15.44 -0.14
N ARG A 904 -16.26 -14.15 -0.50
CA ARG A 904 -16.81 -13.13 0.38
C ARG A 904 -18.11 -12.56 -0.19
N PHE A 905 -19.17 -12.52 0.61
CA PHE A 905 -20.39 -11.79 0.29
C PHE A 905 -20.36 -10.41 0.90
N PHE A 906 -20.97 -9.42 0.23
CA PHE A 906 -21.04 -8.06 0.72
C PHE A 906 -22.34 -7.36 0.38
N ILE A 907 -22.67 -6.36 1.20
CA ILE A 907 -23.70 -5.36 0.96
C ILE A 907 -23.13 -3.98 1.32
N ARG A 908 -23.43 -2.98 0.51
CA ARG A 908 -23.12 -1.57 0.79
C ARG A 908 -24.31 -0.69 0.49
N ALA A 909 -24.55 0.29 1.36
CA ALA A 909 -25.59 1.30 1.19
C ALA A 909 -24.93 2.68 1.31
N GLY A 910 -25.21 3.56 0.37
CA GLY A 910 -24.71 4.93 0.36
C GLY A 910 -25.85 5.94 0.34
N PHE A 911 -25.71 6.95 1.20
CA PHE A 911 -26.63 8.06 1.33
C PHE A 911 -25.92 9.37 0.98
N THR A 912 -26.56 10.21 0.21
CA THR A 912 -26.08 11.53 -0.17
C THR A 912 -27.14 12.57 0.13
N PHE A 913 -26.85 13.57 0.97
CA PHE A 913 -27.77 14.62 1.40
C PHE A 913 -27.29 16.00 1.00
#